data_92ed204ddc3323fb20beac0ea0e163ed
#
_entry.id   92ed204ddc3323fb20beac0ea0e163ed
#
_cell.length_a   1.000
_cell.length_b   1.000
_cell.length_c   1.000
_cell.angle_alpha   90.00
_cell.angle_beta   90.00
_cell.angle_gamma   90.00
#
_symmetry.space_group_name_H-M   'P 1'
#
loop_
_entity.id
_entity.type
_entity.pdbx_description
1 polymer ?
#
loop_
_entity_poly.entity_id
_entity_poly.type
_entity_poly.pdbx_seq_one_letter_code
_entity_poly.pdbx_strand_id
1 'polypeptide(L)'
;MPTTKKKTTTAGAKRTPKKSEGTRRFGIDTSFFKDIYQGDMPRFVIGIALLVSSIYILLCLCSNIFTGPVDQSGVEAGNVGNAANYGGRLGAYIADYFMNGCFGICSVFIPLFLLLLGVKLMGAYRVRLWKWFINFSFLMIWGSVALSVAADYVIPESVLAAFSFKLGGLHGDFMKEWTNGLIGVPGTLLILLVTLVIYLVYVSRETINVVRKLLKPQDYLRGRFPHKKKEEEQNEEPADGEEEEPEDDAPQPAAEGESEMEIEAPEDEEQASGKMVGEVQDMEPYDPRKDLENYRFPTLNLLKHYDDGGTAVDMAEQNANKDRIITVLRSFGVEISGIKATIGPTITLYEVTPAPGVRINKIRNLEDDIALSLSALGIRIIAPIPGKGTIGIEVPNKNPRIVSMESILNSKKFQETEYELPIALGTTITNETFMVDLAKMPHLLVAGATGQGKSVGLNAIITSLLYKKHPAELKFVMVDPKKVEFSVYAPIENHFLAKIPDGEDPIITDVTKVVQTLKSLCQLMDHRYDLLKKAKVRNIKEYNAKFKARRLNPEAGHEYMPYVVVIIDEFGDLIMTAGKEVELPIARIAQLARAVGMHMVIATQRPTTNIITGTIKANFPARMAFKVMSQIDSRTILDRPGANQLVGKGDMLFLSGNDPVRVQCAFVDTPEVEEINNYICRQQSYPCAFELPQPAVEGEGEGGAASVDASNLDPMFEEAARLIVVNQLGSTSLIQRKFSIGYNRAGRLMDQLEAMGIVGPTRGAKPREVLIADEIELDNKLSTIG
;
A
#
# COMPACT_ATOMS: atom_id res chain seq x y z
N MET A 1 -38.40 -56.10 -52.14
CA MET A 1 -38.53 -55.66 -53.56
C MET A 1 -39.00 -54.21 -53.56
N PRO A 2 -38.59 -53.50 -54.57
CA PRO A 2 -37.38 -52.66 -54.66
C PRO A 2 -37.80 -51.20 -54.75
N THR A 3 -36.98 -50.20 -54.68
CA THR A 3 -36.10 -49.68 -55.76
C THR A 3 -35.23 -48.49 -55.33
N THR A 4 -34.04 -48.60 -55.69
CA THR A 4 -33.04 -47.59 -55.85
C THR A 4 -33.46 -46.37 -56.67
N LYS A 5 -32.95 -45.14 -56.39
CA LYS A 5 -32.43 -44.23 -57.42
C LYS A 5 -31.39 -43.26 -56.84
N LYS A 6 -30.19 -43.33 -57.43
CA LYS A 6 -29.13 -42.32 -57.49
C LYS A 6 -29.59 -41.08 -58.25
N LYS A 7 -29.05 -39.93 -57.90
CA LYS A 7 -28.61 -38.83 -58.80
C LYS A 7 -27.81 -37.79 -58.02
N THR A 8 -26.50 -37.75 -58.19
CA THR A 8 -25.60 -36.88 -58.99
C THR A 8 -25.63 -35.38 -58.65
N THR A 9 -24.57 -35.00 -58.04
CA THR A 9 -23.71 -33.78 -58.12
C THR A 9 -24.17 -32.58 -58.90
N THR A 10 -24.14 -31.40 -58.24
CA THR A 10 -23.61 -30.17 -58.85
C THR A 10 -22.96 -29.26 -57.78
N ALA A 11 -21.78 -28.79 -58.12
CA ALA A 11 -20.97 -27.89 -57.28
C ALA A 11 -21.53 -26.47 -57.28
N GLY A 12 -21.64 -25.89 -56.09
CA GLY A 12 -22.00 -24.49 -55.90
C GLY A 12 -20.97 -23.83 -54.98
N ALA A 13 -20.19 -22.93 -55.59
CA ALA A 13 -19.17 -22.14 -54.89
C ALA A 13 -19.79 -21.29 -53.77
N LYS A 14 -19.35 -21.47 -52.54
CA LYS A 14 -19.68 -20.58 -51.40
C LYS A 14 -18.66 -19.46 -51.34
N ARG A 15 -19.14 -18.24 -51.54
CA ARG A 15 -18.45 -16.98 -51.25
C ARG A 15 -18.13 -16.88 -49.77
N THR A 16 -16.86 -16.66 -49.41
CA THR A 16 -16.40 -16.25 -48.11
C THR A 16 -16.83 -14.82 -47.78
N PRO A 17 -17.36 -14.54 -46.59
CA PRO A 17 -17.60 -13.15 -46.15
C PRO A 17 -16.27 -12.55 -45.62
N LYS A 18 -15.97 -11.32 -46.05
CA LYS A 18 -14.89 -10.47 -45.58
C LYS A 18 -15.00 -10.27 -44.08
N LYS A 19 -13.92 -10.54 -43.35
CA LYS A 19 -13.70 -10.13 -41.95
C LYS A 19 -13.61 -8.58 -41.90
N SER A 20 -14.49 -7.97 -41.13
CA SER A 20 -14.36 -6.59 -40.69
C SER A 20 -13.28 -6.56 -39.58
N GLU A 21 -12.32 -5.66 -39.67
CA GLU A 21 -11.36 -5.34 -38.65
C GLU A 21 -12.11 -4.68 -37.47
N GLY A 22 -12.25 -5.41 -36.39
CA GLY A 22 -12.78 -4.94 -35.10
C GLY A 22 -11.65 -4.82 -34.07
N THR A 23 -11.55 -3.66 -33.54
CA THR A 23 -10.80 -3.22 -32.35
C THR A 23 -10.33 -4.33 -31.39
N ARG A 24 -9.02 -4.43 -31.21
CA ARG A 24 -8.38 -5.28 -30.18
C ARG A 24 -8.74 -4.76 -28.78
N ARG A 25 -9.72 -5.37 -28.16
CA ARG A 25 -9.86 -5.38 -26.72
C ARG A 25 -8.77 -6.31 -26.15
N PHE A 26 -7.99 -5.82 -25.19
CA PHE A 26 -7.14 -6.62 -24.32
C PHE A 26 -8.05 -7.52 -23.45
N GLY A 27 -8.45 -8.64 -23.96
CA GLY A 27 -9.03 -9.74 -23.21
C GLY A 27 -7.91 -10.75 -22.96
N ILE A 28 -7.69 -11.09 -21.70
CA ILE A 28 -6.86 -12.24 -21.32
C ILE A 28 -7.46 -13.44 -22.07
N ASP A 29 -6.64 -14.08 -22.92
CA ASP A 29 -7.07 -15.22 -23.71
C ASP A 29 -7.35 -16.42 -22.77
N THR A 30 -8.61 -16.55 -22.38
CA THR A 30 -9.06 -17.63 -21.50
C THR A 30 -9.12 -19.00 -22.23
N SER A 31 -8.87 -19.05 -23.53
CA SER A 31 -8.84 -20.30 -24.29
C SER A 31 -7.68 -21.18 -23.83
N PHE A 32 -6.51 -20.62 -23.59
CA PHE A 32 -5.35 -21.33 -23.06
C PHE A 32 -5.63 -22.05 -21.72
N PHE A 33 -6.31 -21.35 -20.79
CA PHE A 33 -6.73 -21.96 -19.51
C PHE A 33 -7.81 -23.03 -19.70
N LYS A 34 -8.68 -22.86 -20.72
CA LYS A 34 -9.74 -23.81 -21.01
C LYS A 34 -9.20 -25.12 -21.61
N ASP A 35 -8.20 -25.02 -22.46
CA ASP A 35 -7.53 -26.17 -23.08
C ASP A 35 -6.66 -26.94 -22.07
N ILE A 36 -5.98 -26.24 -21.14
CA ILE A 36 -5.28 -26.88 -20.00
C ILE A 36 -6.28 -27.59 -19.09
N TYR A 37 -7.46 -27.01 -18.86
CA TYR A 37 -8.45 -27.58 -17.95
C TYR A 37 -9.26 -28.72 -18.60
N GLN A 38 -9.32 -28.86 -19.93
CA GLN A 38 -10.09 -29.91 -20.64
C GLN A 38 -9.24 -31.09 -21.12
N GLY A 39 -7.92 -30.94 -21.19
CA GLY A 39 -7.02 -32.03 -21.59
C GLY A 39 -6.68 -33.00 -20.45
N ASP A 40 -6.75 -34.31 -20.68
CA ASP A 40 -6.46 -35.32 -19.65
C ASP A 40 -4.97 -35.31 -19.25
N MET A 41 -4.06 -35.18 -20.22
CA MET A 41 -2.61 -35.11 -19.98
C MET A 41 -2.19 -33.90 -19.10
N PRO A 42 -2.57 -32.64 -19.41
CA PRO A 42 -2.22 -31.52 -18.57
C PRO A 42 -2.76 -31.62 -17.13
N ARG A 43 -4.00 -32.15 -16.97
CA ARG A 43 -4.61 -32.37 -15.65
C ARG A 43 -3.79 -33.35 -14.82
N PHE A 44 -3.35 -34.44 -15.42
CA PHE A 44 -2.57 -35.46 -14.74
C PHE A 44 -1.20 -34.90 -14.30
N VAL A 45 -0.50 -34.16 -15.17
CA VAL A 45 0.79 -33.54 -14.85
C VAL A 45 0.63 -32.50 -13.73
N ILE A 46 -0.39 -31.64 -13.80
CA ILE A 46 -0.69 -30.68 -12.73
C ILE A 46 -1.02 -31.41 -11.43
N GLY A 47 -1.77 -32.51 -11.51
CA GLY A 47 -2.11 -33.34 -10.36
C GLY A 47 -0.87 -33.90 -9.65
N ILE A 48 0.10 -34.42 -10.40
CA ILE A 48 1.39 -34.91 -9.86
C ILE A 48 2.18 -33.74 -9.24
N ALA A 49 2.29 -32.61 -9.94
CA ALA A 49 3.02 -31.44 -9.42
C ALA A 49 2.44 -30.94 -8.08
N LEU A 50 1.11 -30.88 -7.97
CA LEU A 50 0.43 -30.52 -6.72
C LEU A 50 0.66 -31.55 -5.61
N LEU A 51 0.65 -32.83 -5.93
CA LEU A 51 0.90 -33.90 -4.96
C LEU A 51 2.32 -33.82 -4.42
N VAL A 52 3.32 -33.69 -5.30
CA VAL A 52 4.74 -33.55 -4.90
C VAL A 52 4.95 -32.29 -4.07
N SER A 53 4.41 -31.14 -4.51
CA SER A 53 4.49 -29.88 -3.76
C SER A 53 3.83 -30.00 -2.39
N SER A 54 2.68 -30.67 -2.30
CA SER A 54 1.98 -30.90 -1.04
C SER A 54 2.81 -31.73 -0.06
N ILE A 55 3.38 -32.83 -0.51
CA ILE A 55 4.27 -33.69 0.30
C ILE A 55 5.50 -32.90 0.74
N TYR A 56 6.09 -32.11 -0.15
CA TYR A 56 7.24 -31.27 0.19
C TYR A 56 6.91 -30.24 1.26
N ILE A 57 5.77 -29.52 1.13
CA ILE A 57 5.32 -28.55 2.15
C ILE A 57 5.05 -29.25 3.49
N LEU A 58 4.39 -30.41 3.49
CA LEU A 58 4.17 -31.20 4.71
C LEU A 58 5.47 -31.58 5.39
N LEU A 59 6.46 -32.03 4.62
CA LEU A 59 7.80 -32.37 5.13
C LEU A 59 8.47 -31.13 5.76
N CYS A 60 8.39 -29.97 5.11
CA CYS A 60 8.93 -28.71 5.64
C CYS A 60 8.27 -28.31 6.95
N LEU A 61 6.93 -28.39 7.04
CA LEU A 61 6.17 -28.05 8.25
C LEU A 61 6.48 -29.03 9.39
N CYS A 62 6.48 -30.33 9.11
CA CYS A 62 6.81 -31.34 10.12
C CYS A 62 8.26 -31.21 10.63
N SER A 63 9.20 -30.96 9.72
CA SER A 63 10.60 -30.70 10.09
C SER A 63 10.76 -29.50 11.01
N ASN A 64 10.04 -28.40 10.73
CA ASN A 64 10.13 -27.16 11.48
C ASN A 64 9.73 -27.31 12.95
N ILE A 65 8.88 -28.27 13.29
CA ILE A 65 8.52 -28.54 14.69
C ILE A 65 9.77 -28.89 15.51
N PHE A 66 10.73 -29.60 14.90
CA PHE A 66 11.95 -30.05 15.56
C PHE A 66 13.17 -29.17 15.27
N THR A 67 13.27 -28.63 14.04
CA THR A 67 14.44 -27.88 13.55
C THR A 67 14.25 -26.37 13.59
N GLY A 68 13.03 -25.89 13.81
CA GLY A 68 12.69 -24.46 13.85
C GLY A 68 13.58 -23.61 14.74
N PRO A 69 13.90 -24.04 15.99
CA PRO A 69 14.75 -23.25 16.88
C PRO A 69 16.15 -22.97 16.31
N VAL A 70 16.69 -23.89 15.48
CA VAL A 70 18.02 -23.75 14.88
C VAL A 70 17.99 -22.84 13.66
N ASP A 71 16.94 -22.92 12.84
CA ASP A 71 16.83 -22.20 11.58
C ASP A 71 16.26 -20.77 11.75
N GLN A 72 15.56 -20.48 12.85
CA GLN A 72 14.83 -19.24 13.06
C GLN A 72 15.69 -17.99 12.88
N SER A 73 16.88 -17.96 13.46
CA SER A 73 17.78 -16.80 13.35
C SER A 73 18.25 -16.54 11.92
N GLY A 74 18.48 -17.63 11.14
CA GLY A 74 18.86 -17.56 9.74
C GLY A 74 17.71 -17.09 8.84
N VAL A 75 16.49 -17.57 9.10
CA VAL A 75 15.29 -17.20 8.35
C VAL A 75 14.94 -15.73 8.59
N GLU A 76 14.93 -15.26 9.84
CA GLU A 76 14.67 -13.87 10.21
C GLU A 76 15.75 -12.91 9.69
N ALA A 77 17.01 -13.35 9.61
CA ALA A 77 18.11 -12.57 9.04
C ALA A 77 18.13 -12.57 7.48
N GLY A 78 17.26 -13.34 6.85
CA GLY A 78 17.24 -13.49 5.39
C GLY A 78 18.43 -14.23 4.80
N ASN A 79 19.28 -14.84 5.63
CA ASN A 79 20.49 -15.55 5.22
C ASN A 79 20.64 -16.88 5.99
N VAL A 80 19.88 -17.86 5.53
CA VAL A 80 20.02 -19.23 6.06
C VAL A 80 21.25 -19.88 5.43
N GLY A 81 22.34 -20.01 6.16
CA GLY A 81 23.55 -20.67 5.71
C GLY A 81 23.31 -22.16 5.43
N ASN A 82 23.43 -23.00 6.46
CA ASN A 82 23.05 -24.42 6.45
C ASN A 82 21.73 -24.56 7.21
N ALA A 83 20.63 -24.84 6.49
CA ALA A 83 19.35 -25.11 7.13
C ALA A 83 19.33 -26.50 7.74
N ALA A 84 18.83 -26.59 8.97
CA ALA A 84 18.55 -27.87 9.62
C ALA A 84 17.22 -28.48 9.18
N ASN A 85 16.34 -27.70 8.53
CA ASN A 85 15.08 -28.17 7.99
C ASN A 85 15.33 -29.19 6.87
N TYR A 86 14.63 -30.34 6.88
CA TYR A 86 14.76 -31.38 5.85
C TYR A 86 14.40 -30.91 4.44
N GLY A 87 13.61 -29.85 4.30
CA GLY A 87 13.35 -29.18 3.02
C GLY A 87 14.46 -28.19 2.60
N GLY A 88 15.57 -28.14 3.30
CA GLY A 88 16.68 -27.22 3.07
C GLY A 88 16.29 -25.75 3.31
N ARG A 89 17.02 -24.82 2.72
CA ARG A 89 16.78 -23.36 2.89
C ARG A 89 15.36 -22.94 2.51
N LEU A 90 14.90 -23.42 1.34
CA LEU A 90 13.54 -23.11 0.87
C LEU A 90 12.49 -23.67 1.83
N GLY A 91 12.73 -24.88 2.38
CA GLY A 91 11.85 -25.50 3.36
C GLY A 91 11.75 -24.71 4.66
N ALA A 92 12.85 -24.15 5.14
CA ALA A 92 12.85 -23.30 6.33
C ALA A 92 12.01 -22.03 6.12
N TYR A 93 12.15 -21.33 4.99
CA TYR A 93 11.33 -20.15 4.66
C TYR A 93 9.84 -20.47 4.49
N ILE A 94 9.52 -21.58 3.79
CA ILE A 94 8.12 -22.02 3.62
C ILE A 94 7.50 -22.35 4.98
N ALA A 95 8.21 -23.07 5.83
CA ALA A 95 7.71 -23.44 7.14
C ALA A 95 7.50 -22.23 8.05
N ASP A 96 8.44 -21.30 8.09
CA ASP A 96 8.29 -20.05 8.84
C ASP A 96 7.10 -19.21 8.35
N TYR A 97 6.96 -19.04 7.04
CA TYR A 97 5.84 -18.30 6.46
C TYR A 97 4.48 -18.88 6.88
N PHE A 98 4.31 -20.21 6.80
CA PHE A 98 3.04 -20.85 7.15
C PHE A 98 2.82 -20.94 8.67
N MET A 99 3.86 -21.22 9.45
CA MET A 99 3.73 -21.43 10.89
C MET A 99 3.76 -20.13 11.71
N ASN A 100 4.62 -19.17 11.37
CA ASN A 100 4.68 -17.88 12.05
C ASN A 100 3.80 -16.84 11.35
N GLY A 101 3.86 -16.74 10.04
CA GLY A 101 3.19 -15.71 9.25
C GLY A 101 1.71 -15.95 8.97
N CYS A 102 1.23 -17.22 9.03
CA CYS A 102 -0.15 -17.56 8.69
C CYS A 102 -0.92 -18.14 9.89
N PHE A 103 -1.26 -19.44 9.83
CA PHE A 103 -2.22 -20.08 10.74
C PHE A 103 -1.57 -20.99 11.82
N GLY A 104 -0.27 -20.89 12.04
CA GLY A 104 0.43 -21.75 12.99
C GLY A 104 0.44 -23.22 12.56
N ILE A 105 0.27 -24.13 13.52
CA ILE A 105 0.17 -25.58 13.25
C ILE A 105 -0.99 -25.89 12.31
N CYS A 106 -2.08 -25.12 12.37
CA CYS A 106 -3.24 -25.33 11.52
C CYS A 106 -2.99 -25.08 10.03
N SER A 107 -1.84 -24.50 9.66
CA SER A 107 -1.40 -24.38 8.25
C SER A 107 -1.25 -25.73 7.56
N VAL A 108 -1.17 -26.85 8.29
CA VAL A 108 -1.11 -28.22 7.76
C VAL A 108 -2.32 -28.56 6.88
N PHE A 109 -3.49 -27.92 7.12
CA PHE A 109 -4.67 -28.16 6.30
C PHE A 109 -4.53 -27.65 4.85
N ILE A 110 -3.61 -26.71 4.57
CA ILE A 110 -3.33 -26.22 3.21
C ILE A 110 -2.71 -27.32 2.34
N PRO A 111 -1.56 -27.92 2.68
CA PRO A 111 -1.01 -29.02 1.90
C PRO A 111 -1.92 -30.24 1.86
N LEU A 112 -2.67 -30.55 2.92
CA LEU A 112 -3.66 -31.62 2.87
C LEU A 112 -4.75 -31.38 1.83
N PHE A 113 -5.21 -30.13 1.68
CA PHE A 113 -6.16 -29.79 0.61
C PHE A 113 -5.53 -29.87 -0.77
N LEU A 114 -4.28 -29.40 -0.95
CA LEU A 114 -3.54 -29.52 -2.20
C LEU A 114 -3.33 -30.99 -2.61
N LEU A 115 -3.09 -31.88 -1.65
CA LEU A 115 -2.98 -33.31 -1.87
C LEU A 115 -4.30 -33.87 -2.42
N LEU A 116 -5.44 -33.59 -1.78
CA LEU A 116 -6.75 -34.02 -2.26
C LEU A 116 -7.09 -33.45 -3.65
N LEU A 117 -6.69 -32.20 -3.91
CA LEU A 117 -6.85 -31.57 -5.22
C LEU A 117 -6.01 -32.28 -6.29
N GLY A 118 -4.74 -32.60 -5.98
CA GLY A 118 -3.83 -33.34 -6.85
C GLY A 118 -4.40 -34.72 -7.20
N VAL A 119 -4.82 -35.52 -6.19
CA VAL A 119 -5.42 -36.84 -6.36
C VAL A 119 -6.69 -36.79 -7.23
N LYS A 120 -7.53 -35.78 -7.06
CA LYS A 120 -8.72 -35.60 -7.91
C LYS A 120 -8.38 -35.25 -9.35
N LEU A 121 -7.38 -34.34 -9.57
CA LEU A 121 -6.95 -33.95 -10.91
C LEU A 121 -6.33 -35.15 -11.68
N MET A 122 -5.65 -36.05 -10.98
CA MET A 122 -5.14 -37.30 -11.55
C MET A 122 -6.24 -38.33 -11.90
N GLY A 123 -7.50 -38.07 -11.45
CA GLY A 123 -8.61 -38.99 -11.70
C GLY A 123 -8.63 -40.24 -10.82
N ALA A 124 -7.72 -40.35 -9.83
CA ALA A 124 -7.57 -41.57 -9.01
C ALA A 124 -8.77 -41.80 -8.09
N TYR A 125 -9.38 -40.72 -7.55
CA TYR A 125 -10.55 -40.81 -6.66
C TYR A 125 -11.59 -39.73 -6.95
N ARG A 126 -12.89 -40.06 -6.76
CA ARG A 126 -14.01 -39.12 -6.89
C ARG A 126 -14.24 -38.39 -5.58
N VAL A 127 -13.45 -37.36 -5.28
CA VAL A 127 -13.56 -36.54 -4.06
C VAL A 127 -14.45 -35.33 -4.30
N ARG A 128 -15.36 -35.02 -3.36
CA ARG A 128 -16.17 -33.79 -3.36
C ARG A 128 -15.36 -32.64 -2.75
N LEU A 129 -14.48 -32.02 -3.54
CA LEU A 129 -13.53 -30.98 -3.08
C LEU A 129 -14.19 -29.85 -2.29
N TRP A 130 -15.39 -29.40 -2.69
CA TRP A 130 -16.08 -28.30 -2.01
C TRP A 130 -16.37 -28.59 -0.53
N LYS A 131 -16.74 -29.82 -0.22
CA LYS A 131 -16.95 -30.22 1.19
C LYS A 131 -15.64 -30.21 1.98
N TRP A 132 -14.56 -30.73 1.42
CA TRP A 132 -13.25 -30.76 2.07
C TRP A 132 -12.66 -29.34 2.19
N PHE A 133 -12.87 -28.49 1.20
CA PHE A 133 -12.45 -27.08 1.25
C PHE A 133 -13.10 -26.35 2.43
N ILE A 134 -14.43 -26.44 2.59
CA ILE A 134 -15.15 -25.82 3.72
C ILE A 134 -14.66 -26.37 5.06
N ASN A 135 -14.49 -27.71 5.17
CA ASN A 135 -14.04 -28.30 6.43
C ASN A 135 -12.62 -27.90 6.80
N PHE A 136 -11.68 -27.96 5.85
CA PHE A 136 -10.29 -27.58 6.12
C PHE A 136 -10.14 -26.08 6.37
N SER A 137 -10.88 -25.22 5.66
CA SER A 137 -10.88 -23.79 5.90
C SER A 137 -11.43 -23.47 7.29
N PHE A 138 -12.52 -24.10 7.71
CA PHE A 138 -13.08 -23.91 9.05
C PHE A 138 -12.09 -24.36 10.12
N LEU A 139 -11.56 -25.58 10.02
CA LEU A 139 -10.60 -26.13 11.00
C LEU A 139 -9.31 -25.29 11.07
N MET A 140 -8.85 -24.76 9.94
CA MET A 140 -7.67 -23.92 9.88
C MET A 140 -7.89 -22.59 10.59
N ILE A 141 -8.98 -21.87 10.27
CA ILE A 141 -9.30 -20.57 10.85
C ILE A 141 -9.66 -20.71 12.32
N TRP A 142 -10.60 -21.59 12.64
CA TRP A 142 -11.06 -21.82 14.00
C TRP A 142 -9.94 -22.36 14.89
N GLY A 143 -9.22 -23.35 14.40
CA GLY A 143 -8.11 -23.98 15.14
C GLY A 143 -6.96 -23.03 15.42
N SER A 144 -6.63 -22.14 14.50
CA SER A 144 -5.62 -21.09 14.68
C SER A 144 -5.97 -20.18 15.87
N VAL A 145 -7.22 -19.71 15.96
CA VAL A 145 -7.68 -18.86 17.07
C VAL A 145 -7.74 -19.65 18.38
N ALA A 146 -8.28 -20.87 18.33
CA ALA A 146 -8.39 -21.73 19.50
C ALA A 146 -7.02 -22.09 20.10
N LEU A 147 -6.02 -22.38 19.25
CA LEU A 147 -4.66 -22.66 19.71
C LEU A 147 -3.96 -21.42 20.29
N SER A 148 -4.24 -20.23 19.72
CA SER A 148 -3.70 -18.97 20.29
C SER A 148 -4.31 -18.66 21.66
N VAL A 149 -5.60 -18.91 21.85
CA VAL A 149 -6.26 -18.76 23.16
C VAL A 149 -5.77 -19.83 24.13
N ALA A 150 -5.63 -21.08 23.67
CA ALA A 150 -5.13 -22.16 24.51
C ALA A 150 -3.68 -21.94 24.97
N ALA A 151 -2.85 -21.32 24.13
CA ALA A 151 -1.48 -20.97 24.47
C ALA A 151 -1.38 -20.00 25.65
N ASP A 152 -2.33 -19.07 25.78
CA ASP A 152 -2.30 -18.08 26.87
C ASP A 152 -2.91 -18.61 28.17
N TYR A 153 -3.93 -19.48 28.10
CA TYR A 153 -4.75 -19.82 29.28
C TYR A 153 -4.71 -21.29 29.70
N VAL A 154 -4.28 -22.18 28.80
CA VAL A 154 -4.38 -23.64 29.02
C VAL A 154 -3.02 -24.33 28.99
N ILE A 155 -2.13 -23.90 28.08
CA ILE A 155 -0.87 -24.61 27.84
C ILE A 155 0.21 -24.02 28.76
N PRO A 156 0.90 -24.87 29.60
CA PRO A 156 1.97 -24.39 30.46
C PRO A 156 3.13 -23.77 29.68
N GLU A 157 3.74 -22.71 30.19
CA GLU A 157 4.88 -22.04 29.55
C GLU A 157 6.07 -22.99 29.26
N SER A 158 6.26 -24.02 30.09
CA SER A 158 7.28 -25.03 29.84
C SER A 158 7.08 -25.81 28.52
N VAL A 159 5.84 -26.02 28.14
CA VAL A 159 5.49 -26.70 26.87
C VAL A 159 5.61 -25.70 25.71
N LEU A 160 5.13 -24.46 25.89
CA LEU A 160 5.26 -23.39 24.88
C LEU A 160 6.72 -23.07 24.57
N ALA A 161 7.59 -23.11 25.55
CA ALA A 161 9.03 -22.90 25.39
C ALA A 161 9.72 -23.96 24.49
N ALA A 162 9.08 -25.11 24.26
CA ALA A 162 9.60 -26.13 23.37
C ALA A 162 9.41 -25.78 21.86
N PHE A 163 8.45 -24.90 21.56
CA PHE A 163 8.16 -24.50 20.17
C PHE A 163 8.84 -23.16 19.84
N SER A 164 9.45 -23.08 18.66
CA SER A 164 10.07 -21.84 18.13
C SER A 164 9.08 -20.95 17.38
N PHE A 165 7.84 -21.40 17.24
CA PHE A 165 6.79 -20.73 16.49
C PHE A 165 5.53 -20.56 17.33
N LYS A 166 4.68 -19.64 16.92
CA LYS A 166 3.38 -19.39 17.56
C LYS A 166 2.39 -20.48 17.16
N LEU A 167 1.81 -21.18 18.14
CA LEU A 167 0.90 -22.31 17.90
C LEU A 167 -0.27 -21.95 16.97
N GLY A 168 -0.88 -20.76 17.17
CA GLY A 168 -1.94 -20.25 16.33
C GLY A 168 -1.46 -19.40 15.14
N GLY A 169 -0.17 -19.09 15.04
CA GLY A 169 0.39 -18.19 14.04
C GLY A 169 -0.07 -16.74 14.20
N LEU A 170 0.30 -15.89 13.24
CA LEU A 170 -0.08 -14.47 13.26
C LEU A 170 -1.58 -14.26 13.20
N HIS A 171 -2.30 -15.09 12.40
CA HIS A 171 -3.77 -15.00 12.28
C HIS A 171 -4.47 -15.28 13.62
N GLY A 172 -4.07 -16.34 14.32
CA GLY A 172 -4.67 -16.70 15.60
C GLY A 172 -4.47 -15.62 16.66
N ASP A 173 -3.26 -15.08 16.76
CA ASP A 173 -2.94 -14.01 17.71
C ASP A 173 -3.73 -12.72 17.39
N PHE A 174 -3.76 -12.33 16.12
CA PHE A 174 -4.50 -11.15 15.70
C PHE A 174 -6.01 -11.26 16.00
N MET A 175 -6.62 -12.39 15.64
CA MET A 175 -8.04 -12.60 15.86
C MET A 175 -8.38 -12.72 17.35
N LYS A 176 -7.51 -13.36 18.15
CA LYS A 176 -7.63 -13.41 19.60
C LYS A 176 -7.59 -12.01 20.22
N GLU A 177 -6.58 -11.19 19.87
CA GLU A 177 -6.45 -9.83 20.38
C GLU A 177 -7.66 -8.97 20.00
N TRP A 178 -8.11 -9.08 18.75
CA TRP A 178 -9.26 -8.35 18.25
C TRP A 178 -10.56 -8.73 18.98
N THR A 179 -10.83 -10.04 19.11
CA THR A 179 -12.05 -10.51 19.80
C THR A 179 -11.99 -10.21 21.30
N ASN A 180 -10.84 -10.38 21.94
CA ASN A 180 -10.68 -10.03 23.36
C ASN A 180 -10.86 -8.53 23.61
N GLY A 181 -10.41 -7.67 22.69
CA GLY A 181 -10.63 -6.24 22.76
C GLY A 181 -12.10 -5.82 22.60
N LEU A 182 -12.88 -6.61 21.85
CA LEU A 182 -14.29 -6.30 21.55
C LEU A 182 -15.25 -6.81 22.63
N ILE A 183 -15.08 -8.06 23.09
CA ILE A 183 -16.05 -8.78 23.95
C ILE A 183 -15.42 -9.40 25.20
N GLY A 184 -14.13 -9.16 25.43
CA GLY A 184 -13.38 -9.75 26.53
C GLY A 184 -13.08 -11.24 26.36
N VAL A 185 -12.23 -11.78 27.24
CA VAL A 185 -11.81 -13.19 27.20
C VAL A 185 -12.98 -14.16 27.35
N PRO A 186 -13.95 -13.98 28.29
CA PRO A 186 -15.10 -14.87 28.40
C PRO A 186 -15.97 -14.89 27.14
N GLY A 187 -16.13 -13.74 26.47
CA GLY A 187 -16.88 -13.64 25.21
C GLY A 187 -16.19 -14.38 24.08
N THR A 188 -14.88 -14.27 23.96
CA THR A 188 -14.07 -15.00 22.96
C THR A 188 -14.20 -16.52 23.15
N LEU A 189 -14.10 -17.00 24.39
CA LEU A 189 -14.29 -18.44 24.72
C LEU A 189 -15.70 -18.91 24.35
N LEU A 190 -16.72 -18.11 24.64
CA LEU A 190 -18.12 -18.44 24.30
C LEU A 190 -18.29 -18.53 22.78
N ILE A 191 -17.77 -17.59 22.00
CA ILE A 191 -17.84 -17.64 20.53
C ILE A 191 -17.12 -18.88 19.98
N LEU A 192 -15.94 -19.21 20.49
CA LEU A 192 -15.23 -20.41 20.09
C LEU A 192 -16.03 -21.68 20.39
N LEU A 193 -16.68 -21.75 21.57
CA LEU A 193 -17.53 -22.88 21.93
C LEU A 193 -18.76 -22.98 21.00
N VAL A 194 -19.47 -21.88 20.80
CA VAL A 194 -20.68 -21.86 19.96
C VAL A 194 -20.36 -22.23 18.51
N THR A 195 -19.29 -21.67 17.93
CA THR A 195 -18.87 -21.98 16.56
C THR A 195 -18.43 -23.44 16.41
N LEU A 196 -17.78 -24.01 17.43
CA LEU A 196 -17.45 -25.44 17.47
C LEU A 196 -18.70 -26.31 17.47
N VAL A 197 -19.68 -25.99 18.34
CA VAL A 197 -20.95 -26.74 18.41
C VAL A 197 -21.68 -26.68 17.08
N ILE A 198 -21.78 -25.50 16.44
CA ILE A 198 -22.38 -25.34 15.12
C ILE A 198 -21.67 -26.22 14.07
N TYR A 199 -20.33 -26.22 14.08
CA TYR A 199 -19.56 -27.05 13.18
C TYR A 199 -19.77 -28.55 13.41
N LEU A 200 -19.78 -29.00 14.67
CA LEU A 200 -20.04 -30.39 15.02
C LEU A 200 -21.46 -30.84 14.59
N VAL A 201 -22.46 -29.98 14.74
CA VAL A 201 -23.83 -30.22 14.23
C VAL A 201 -23.85 -30.35 12.69
N TYR A 202 -23.05 -29.53 12.00
CA TYR A 202 -22.91 -29.59 10.54
C TYR A 202 -22.26 -30.91 10.08
N VAL A 203 -21.22 -31.38 10.79
CA VAL A 203 -20.50 -32.61 10.43
C VAL A 203 -21.27 -33.85 10.79
N SER A 204 -21.96 -33.91 11.95
CA SER A 204 -22.69 -35.06 12.45
C SER A 204 -24.03 -34.67 13.03
N ARG A 205 -25.12 -35.27 12.50
CA ARG A 205 -26.47 -35.10 13.04
C ARG A 205 -26.64 -35.68 14.45
N GLU A 206 -25.76 -36.60 14.87
CA GLU A 206 -25.80 -37.16 16.23
C GLU A 206 -25.43 -36.13 17.28
N THR A 207 -24.64 -35.12 16.95
CA THR A 207 -24.28 -34.01 17.84
C THR A 207 -25.51 -33.29 18.37
N ILE A 208 -26.60 -33.21 17.59
CA ILE A 208 -27.87 -32.63 18.01
C ILE A 208 -28.44 -33.40 19.22
N ASN A 209 -28.35 -34.72 19.19
CA ASN A 209 -28.82 -35.56 20.28
C ASN A 209 -27.98 -35.47 21.54
N VAL A 210 -26.65 -35.28 21.38
CA VAL A 210 -25.73 -35.06 22.51
C VAL A 210 -26.00 -33.70 23.15
N VAL A 211 -26.12 -32.63 22.35
CA VAL A 211 -26.45 -31.28 22.85
C VAL A 211 -27.81 -31.25 23.54
N ARG A 212 -28.82 -31.92 22.96
CA ARG A 212 -30.14 -32.05 23.62
C ARG A 212 -30.08 -32.81 24.92
N LYS A 213 -29.25 -33.86 25.05
CA LYS A 213 -29.02 -34.60 26.31
C LYS A 213 -28.34 -33.76 27.37
N LEU A 214 -27.36 -32.89 26.96
CA LEU A 214 -26.68 -31.97 27.86
C LEU A 214 -27.58 -30.84 28.38
N LEU A 215 -28.52 -30.38 27.54
CA LEU A 215 -29.45 -29.30 27.89
C LEU A 215 -30.68 -29.80 28.74
N LYS A 216 -30.92 -31.12 28.82
CA LYS A 216 -32.02 -31.72 29.61
C LYS A 216 -31.48 -32.79 30.58
N PRO A 217 -30.74 -32.41 31.65
CA PRO A 217 -30.19 -33.39 32.60
C PRO A 217 -31.24 -34.17 33.40
N GLN A 218 -32.50 -33.68 33.47
CA GLN A 218 -33.56 -34.34 34.24
C GLN A 218 -34.11 -35.63 33.59
N ASP A 219 -33.97 -35.79 32.27
CA ASP A 219 -34.45 -37.01 31.58
C ASP A 219 -33.46 -38.17 31.72
N TYR A 220 -32.22 -37.92 32.16
CA TYR A 220 -31.19 -38.95 32.38
C TYR A 220 -31.33 -39.71 33.69
N LEU A 221 -32.06 -39.15 34.66
CA LEU A 221 -32.28 -39.79 35.97
C LEU A 221 -33.52 -40.70 36.03
N ARG A 222 -34.36 -40.74 34.98
CA ARG A 222 -35.62 -41.52 34.96
C ARG A 222 -35.60 -42.80 34.14
N GLY A 223 -34.55 -43.18 33.47
CA GLY A 223 -34.54 -44.30 32.53
C GLY A 223 -33.47 -45.35 32.82
N ARG A 224 -33.58 -46.05 33.94
CA ARG A 224 -32.82 -47.28 34.17
C ARG A 224 -33.80 -48.44 34.36
N PHE A 225 -34.02 -49.23 33.30
CA PHE A 225 -34.23 -50.66 33.22
C PHE A 225 -34.62 -51.11 31.80
N PRO A 226 -34.27 -52.38 31.39
CA PRO A 226 -34.06 -52.71 30.00
C PRO A 226 -35.18 -53.52 29.36
N HIS A 227 -35.39 -53.39 28.06
CA HIS A 227 -35.98 -54.47 27.27
C HIS A 227 -35.25 -54.65 25.94
N LYS A 228 -34.82 -55.91 25.77
CA LYS A 228 -34.31 -56.58 24.54
C LYS A 228 -35.38 -56.74 23.48
N LYS A 229 -34.98 -56.64 22.23
CA LYS A 229 -35.28 -57.51 21.07
C LYS A 229 -34.49 -56.95 19.89
N LYS A 230 -33.56 -57.74 19.34
CA LYS A 230 -33.55 -58.82 18.33
C LYS A 230 -34.24 -58.36 17.04
N GLU A 231 -33.60 -58.40 15.93
CA GLU A 231 -33.08 -59.33 14.94
C GLU A 231 -33.00 -58.54 13.63
N GLU A 232 -32.25 -58.72 12.59
CA GLU A 232 -31.53 -59.77 11.89
C GLU A 232 -30.66 -59.06 10.82
N GLU A 233 -29.43 -59.43 10.65
CA GLU A 233 -28.72 -60.27 9.66
C GLU A 233 -28.92 -59.84 8.19
N GLN A 234 -27.85 -59.60 7.43
CA GLN A 234 -27.01 -60.55 6.69
C GLN A 234 -25.90 -59.77 5.98
N ASN A 235 -24.65 -60.13 6.15
CA ASN A 235 -23.73 -60.96 5.35
C ASN A 235 -23.54 -60.49 3.91
N GLU A 236 -22.29 -60.19 3.49
CA GLU A 236 -21.30 -61.14 2.92
C GLU A 236 -19.97 -60.47 2.67
N GLU A 237 -18.89 -61.04 3.19
CA GLU A 237 -17.55 -61.16 2.62
C GLU A 237 -17.49 -62.46 1.85
N PRO A 238 -16.43 -62.91 1.16
CA PRO A 238 -15.01 -62.48 1.14
C PRO A 238 -14.24 -62.67 -0.20
N ALA A 239 -12.94 -62.61 -0.09
CA ALA A 239 -11.84 -63.40 -0.72
C ALA A 239 -10.99 -62.73 -1.81
N ASP A 240 -9.75 -62.53 -1.50
CA ASP A 240 -8.48 -63.24 -1.77
C ASP A 240 -7.88 -63.14 -3.17
N GLY A 241 -6.50 -63.09 -3.15
CA GLY A 241 -5.56 -63.40 -4.22
C GLY A 241 -4.50 -62.32 -4.42
N GLU A 242 -3.41 -62.35 -3.70
CA GLU A 242 -2.08 -62.95 -3.83
C GLU A 242 -1.28 -62.61 -5.11
N GLU A 243 -0.06 -62.08 -4.84
CA GLU A 243 1.25 -62.31 -5.45
C GLU A 243 1.53 -61.84 -6.89
N GLU A 244 2.57 -61.12 -7.18
CA GLU A 244 3.99 -61.47 -7.30
C GLU A 244 4.83 -60.25 -7.71
N GLU A 245 5.99 -60.08 -7.12
CA GLU A 245 7.15 -59.39 -7.69
C GLU A 245 7.85 -60.30 -8.73
N PRO A 246 8.70 -59.84 -9.66
CA PRO A 246 10.09 -59.56 -9.34
C PRO A 246 10.82 -58.47 -10.15
N GLU A 247 11.84 -57.94 -9.51
CA GLU A 247 13.27 -57.71 -9.84
C GLU A 247 13.73 -57.15 -11.21
N ASP A 248 14.69 -56.22 -11.04
CA ASP A 248 15.94 -55.94 -11.76
C ASP A 248 15.95 -55.26 -13.12
N ASP A 249 16.55 -54.11 -13.21
CA ASP A 249 17.91 -53.90 -13.78
C ASP A 249 18.30 -52.43 -13.80
N ALA A 250 19.46 -52.12 -13.21
CA ALA A 250 20.21 -50.91 -13.46
C ALA A 250 21.16 -51.11 -14.67
N PRO A 251 21.53 -50.05 -15.40
CA PRO A 251 22.88 -49.51 -15.22
C PRO A 251 23.04 -47.98 -15.33
N GLN A 252 24.00 -47.49 -14.60
CA GLN A 252 24.75 -46.24 -14.80
C GLN A 252 25.85 -46.43 -15.87
N PRO A 253 26.72 -45.39 -16.13
CA PRO A 253 26.56 -43.94 -16.41
C PRO A 253 27.32 -43.54 -17.72
N ALA A 254 27.14 -42.28 -18.18
CA ALA A 254 28.14 -41.55 -18.99
C ALA A 254 27.87 -40.05 -18.92
N ALA A 255 28.72 -39.28 -18.31
CA ALA A 255 29.80 -38.44 -18.80
C ALA A 255 29.39 -37.15 -19.50
N GLU A 256 29.64 -36.05 -18.76
CA GLU A 256 30.25 -34.78 -19.17
C GLU A 256 29.87 -34.13 -20.50
N GLY A 257 29.37 -32.90 -20.37
CA GLY A 257 29.26 -31.90 -21.41
C GLY A 257 29.02 -30.53 -20.82
N GLU A 258 30.11 -29.83 -20.50
CA GLU A 258 30.07 -28.40 -20.24
C GLU A 258 29.56 -27.65 -21.47
N SER A 259 28.49 -26.91 -21.34
CA SER A 259 28.08 -25.91 -22.33
C SER A 259 28.14 -24.52 -21.67
N GLU A 260 29.12 -23.74 -22.09
CA GLU A 260 29.21 -22.30 -21.85
C GLU A 260 27.98 -21.62 -22.39
N MET A 261 27.36 -20.79 -21.55
CA MET A 261 26.23 -19.93 -21.91
C MET A 261 26.80 -18.59 -22.36
N GLU A 262 26.89 -18.35 -23.67
CA GLU A 262 27.08 -17.03 -24.25
C GLU A 262 25.82 -16.20 -24.03
N ILE A 263 25.97 -15.07 -23.32
CA ILE A 263 24.93 -14.08 -23.19
C ILE A 263 25.14 -13.06 -24.31
N GLU A 264 24.38 -13.18 -25.39
CA GLU A 264 24.21 -12.10 -26.35
C GLU A 264 23.34 -10.99 -25.73
N ALA A 265 23.92 -9.83 -25.53
CA ALA A 265 23.18 -8.61 -25.25
C ALA A 265 22.46 -8.16 -26.54
N PRO A 266 21.18 -7.76 -26.46
CA PRO A 266 20.53 -7.19 -27.64
C PRO A 266 21.18 -5.87 -28.02
N GLU A 267 21.66 -5.79 -29.24
CA GLU A 267 22.10 -4.54 -29.87
C GLU A 267 20.93 -3.57 -29.97
N ASP A 268 21.13 -2.35 -29.49
CA ASP A 268 20.20 -1.24 -29.67
C ASP A 268 20.02 -0.96 -31.16
N GLU A 269 18.86 -1.30 -31.71
CA GLU A 269 18.47 -0.83 -33.03
C GLU A 269 18.36 0.70 -33.01
N GLU A 270 19.32 1.36 -33.66
CA GLU A 270 19.25 2.77 -34.07
C GLU A 270 17.98 3.00 -34.91
N GLN A 271 16.95 3.53 -34.28
CA GLN A 271 15.76 3.97 -34.98
C GLN A 271 16.11 5.14 -35.91
N ALA A 272 16.02 4.88 -37.20
CA ALA A 272 16.15 5.84 -38.28
C ALA A 272 15.36 7.12 -37.96
N SER A 273 16.07 8.22 -37.85
CA SER A 273 15.53 9.57 -37.76
C SER A 273 14.80 9.93 -39.04
N GLY A 274 13.48 9.87 -39.00
CA GLY A 274 12.64 10.50 -40.01
C GLY A 274 12.96 11.99 -40.09
N LYS A 275 13.57 12.46 -41.16
CA LYS A 275 13.77 13.85 -41.46
C LYS A 275 12.43 14.58 -41.50
N MET A 276 12.11 15.33 -40.44
CA MET A 276 11.19 16.45 -40.55
C MET A 276 11.97 17.64 -41.13
N VAL A 277 11.62 18.01 -42.36
CA VAL A 277 12.08 19.21 -43.03
C VAL A 277 11.43 20.41 -42.34
N GLY A 278 12.18 21.12 -41.56
CA GLY A 278 11.92 22.44 -41.03
C GLY A 278 13.27 22.94 -40.55
N GLU A 279 13.76 24.00 -41.18
CA GLU A 279 14.99 24.68 -40.78
C GLU A 279 14.93 25.00 -39.29
N VAL A 280 15.68 24.25 -38.46
CA VAL A 280 15.97 24.62 -37.09
C VAL A 280 16.98 25.77 -37.18
N GLN A 281 16.50 27.01 -37.11
CA GLN A 281 17.36 28.14 -36.78
C GLN A 281 18.13 27.77 -35.51
N ASP A 282 19.44 28.03 -35.47
CA ASP A 282 20.30 27.91 -34.29
C ASP A 282 19.83 28.89 -33.20
N MET A 283 18.72 28.60 -32.58
CA MET A 283 18.21 29.32 -31.42
C MET A 283 18.93 28.81 -30.17
N GLU A 284 19.44 29.72 -29.35
CA GLU A 284 19.98 29.37 -28.03
C GLU A 284 18.97 28.54 -27.23
N PRO A 285 19.44 27.52 -26.50
CA PRO A 285 18.57 26.72 -25.64
C PRO A 285 17.75 27.60 -24.69
N TYR A 286 16.49 27.22 -24.45
CA TYR A 286 15.65 27.93 -23.49
C TYR A 286 16.15 27.68 -22.08
N ASP A 287 16.47 28.76 -21.34
CA ASP A 287 16.79 28.69 -19.92
C ASP A 287 15.62 29.29 -19.10
N PRO A 288 14.90 28.47 -18.31
CA PRO A 288 13.80 28.97 -17.48
C PRO A 288 14.24 29.94 -16.39
N ARG A 289 15.54 30.02 -16.08
CA ARG A 289 16.10 30.92 -15.06
C ARG A 289 16.29 32.34 -15.56
N LYS A 290 16.23 32.59 -16.89
CA LYS A 290 16.41 33.93 -17.48
C LYS A 290 15.38 34.97 -16.97
N ASP A 291 14.18 34.54 -16.57
CA ASP A 291 13.18 35.46 -15.99
C ASP A 291 13.62 36.06 -14.65
N LEU A 292 14.44 35.35 -13.90
CA LEU A 292 14.99 35.77 -12.61
C LEU A 292 16.53 35.52 -12.62
N GLU A 293 17.24 36.06 -13.64
CA GLU A 293 18.66 35.81 -13.85
C GLU A 293 19.53 36.25 -12.65
N ASN A 294 19.11 37.29 -11.92
CA ASN A 294 19.83 37.83 -10.76
C ASN A 294 19.48 37.08 -9.44
N TYR A 295 18.64 36.07 -9.47
CA TYR A 295 18.30 35.30 -8.27
C TYR A 295 19.54 34.55 -7.74
N ARG A 296 19.81 34.71 -6.44
CA ARG A 296 20.91 34.04 -5.73
C ARG A 296 20.36 33.10 -4.69
N PHE A 297 20.83 31.88 -4.69
CA PHE A 297 20.45 30.90 -3.68
C PHE A 297 20.81 31.39 -2.27
N PRO A 298 20.01 31.03 -1.24
CA PRO A 298 20.36 31.32 0.14
C PRO A 298 21.74 30.77 0.51
N THR A 299 22.50 31.55 1.27
CA THR A 299 23.84 31.18 1.72
C THR A 299 23.78 30.44 3.06
N LEU A 300 24.75 29.57 3.33
CA LEU A 300 24.82 28.83 4.59
C LEU A 300 24.93 29.71 5.84
N ASN A 301 25.44 30.95 5.67
CA ASN A 301 25.56 31.91 6.78
C ASN A 301 24.23 32.40 7.37
N LEU A 302 23.09 32.11 6.70
CA LEU A 302 21.74 32.39 7.22
C LEU A 302 21.28 31.35 8.24
N LEU A 303 22.01 30.23 8.34
CA LEU A 303 21.76 29.16 9.28
C LEU A 303 22.69 29.26 10.48
N LYS A 304 22.22 28.91 11.65
CA LYS A 304 23.01 28.89 12.88
C LYS A 304 24.04 27.75 12.85
N HIS A 305 25.24 28.08 13.14
CA HIS A 305 26.24 27.10 13.47
C HIS A 305 26.07 26.66 14.92
N TYR A 306 25.78 25.38 15.11
CA TYR A 306 25.76 24.79 16.45
C TYR A 306 27.11 24.14 16.68
N ASP A 307 27.90 24.73 17.60
CA ASP A 307 29.18 24.16 17.99
C ASP A 307 29.01 22.70 18.38
N ASP A 308 29.63 21.82 17.66
CA ASP A 308 29.62 20.37 17.99
C ASP A 308 30.30 20.05 19.33
N GLY A 309 30.72 21.12 20.03
CA GLY A 309 31.27 21.11 21.39
C GLY A 309 32.41 20.15 21.59
N GLY A 310 33.14 19.76 20.54
CA GLY A 310 34.31 18.86 20.59
C GLY A 310 34.25 17.77 21.65
N THR A 311 33.03 17.34 22.04
CA THR A 311 32.81 16.43 23.17
C THR A 311 33.47 15.13 22.80
N ALA A 312 34.67 14.95 23.34
CA ALA A 312 35.36 13.67 23.31
C ALA A 312 34.37 12.61 23.74
N VAL A 313 34.19 11.58 22.91
CA VAL A 313 33.35 10.44 23.21
C VAL A 313 33.64 10.01 24.64
N ASP A 314 32.64 10.08 25.53
CA ASP A 314 32.82 9.60 26.91
C ASP A 314 32.97 8.06 26.90
N MET A 315 34.21 7.62 26.68
CA MET A 315 34.56 6.19 26.67
C MET A 315 34.26 5.51 27.99
N ALA A 316 34.25 6.27 29.10
CA ALA A 316 33.91 5.70 30.41
C ALA A 316 32.40 5.38 30.46
N GLU A 317 31.56 6.27 29.99
CA GLU A 317 30.10 6.00 29.86
C GLU A 317 29.83 4.80 28.93
N GLN A 318 30.47 4.76 27.77
CA GLN A 318 30.26 3.69 26.79
C GLN A 318 30.70 2.32 27.35
N ASN A 319 31.82 2.25 28.05
CA ASN A 319 32.26 1.02 28.73
C ASN A 319 31.32 0.62 29.86
N ALA A 320 30.87 1.57 30.70
CA ALA A 320 29.90 1.29 31.75
C ALA A 320 28.58 0.75 31.22
N ASN A 321 28.04 1.33 30.14
CA ASN A 321 26.82 0.86 29.48
C ASN A 321 27.01 -0.54 28.88
N LYS A 322 28.12 -0.79 28.20
CA LYS A 322 28.48 -2.09 27.66
C LYS A 322 28.50 -3.16 28.79
N ASP A 323 29.16 -2.87 29.91
CA ASP A 323 29.29 -3.83 31.03
C ASP A 323 27.94 -4.10 31.70
N ARG A 324 27.07 -3.08 31.82
CA ARG A 324 25.69 -3.25 32.29
C ARG A 324 24.87 -4.13 31.36
N ILE A 325 24.91 -3.90 30.03
CA ILE A 325 24.21 -4.73 29.02
C ILE A 325 24.69 -6.19 29.16
N ILE A 326 25.99 -6.43 29.22
CA ILE A 326 26.57 -7.78 29.38
C ILE A 326 26.08 -8.45 30.65
N THR A 327 26.08 -7.71 31.78
CA THR A 327 25.68 -8.22 33.10
C THR A 327 24.20 -8.61 33.09
N VAL A 328 23.31 -7.76 32.54
CA VAL A 328 21.88 -8.08 32.46
C VAL A 328 21.65 -9.31 31.58
N LEU A 329 22.23 -9.36 30.41
CA LEU A 329 22.05 -10.49 29.49
C LEU A 329 22.52 -11.80 30.13
N ARG A 330 23.66 -11.78 30.82
CA ARG A 330 24.18 -12.96 31.54
C ARG A 330 23.30 -13.38 32.72
N SER A 331 22.76 -12.44 33.49
CA SER A 331 21.89 -12.75 34.63
C SER A 331 20.61 -13.47 34.20
N PHE A 332 20.13 -13.21 32.99
CA PHE A 332 18.99 -13.93 32.37
C PHE A 332 19.42 -15.16 31.55
N GLY A 333 20.68 -15.60 31.67
CA GLY A 333 21.17 -16.78 30.94
C GLY A 333 21.25 -16.61 29.44
N VAL A 334 21.58 -15.39 28.99
CA VAL A 334 21.90 -15.07 27.62
C VAL A 334 23.39 -14.87 27.47
N GLU A 335 24.06 -15.80 26.81
CA GLU A 335 25.49 -15.69 26.51
C GLU A 335 25.69 -14.94 25.21
N ILE A 336 26.70 -14.05 25.17
CA ILE A 336 27.08 -13.25 24.03
C ILE A 336 28.55 -13.49 23.67
N SER A 337 28.82 -13.55 22.36
CA SER A 337 30.17 -13.75 21.82
C SER A 337 30.94 -12.43 21.67
N GLY A 338 30.25 -11.32 21.43
CA GLY A 338 30.86 -10.01 21.22
C GLY A 338 29.87 -8.85 21.30
N ILE A 339 30.40 -7.66 21.57
CA ILE A 339 29.62 -6.41 21.51
C ILE A 339 30.44 -5.30 20.87
N LYS A 340 29.83 -4.59 19.93
CA LYS A 340 30.42 -3.44 19.24
C LYS A 340 29.51 -2.23 19.46
N ALA A 341 30.07 -1.07 19.80
CA ALA A 341 29.31 0.17 19.94
C ALA A 341 29.56 1.10 18.74
N THR A 342 28.48 1.66 18.18
CA THR A 342 28.50 2.73 17.17
C THR A 342 27.80 3.94 17.77
N ILE A 343 28.52 5.04 17.91
CA ILE A 343 28.04 6.25 18.58
C ILE A 343 27.45 7.19 17.55
N GLY A 344 26.13 7.41 17.62
CA GLY A 344 25.41 8.37 16.83
C GLY A 344 25.19 9.71 17.55
N PRO A 345 24.50 10.67 16.90
CA PRO A 345 24.29 12.00 17.48
C PRO A 345 23.41 11.99 18.73
N THR A 346 22.35 11.20 18.77
CA THR A 346 21.36 11.14 19.85
C THR A 346 21.30 9.80 20.56
N ILE A 347 21.75 8.74 19.91
CA ILE A 347 21.74 7.38 20.43
C ILE A 347 23.06 6.68 20.13
N THR A 348 23.37 5.68 20.93
CA THR A 348 24.47 4.72 20.68
C THR A 348 23.86 3.35 20.35
N LEU A 349 24.29 2.76 19.24
CA LEU A 349 23.91 1.41 18.84
C LEU A 349 24.96 0.41 19.37
N TYR A 350 24.52 -0.50 20.25
CA TYR A 350 25.31 -1.65 20.68
C TYR A 350 24.91 -2.87 19.84
N GLU A 351 25.81 -3.29 18.96
CA GLU A 351 25.64 -4.50 18.15
C GLU A 351 26.13 -5.71 18.99
N VAL A 352 25.20 -6.55 19.41
CA VAL A 352 25.47 -7.73 20.23
C VAL A 352 25.44 -8.98 19.36
N THR A 353 26.48 -9.78 19.40
CA THR A 353 26.53 -11.10 18.75
C THR A 353 26.14 -12.16 19.78
N PRO A 354 24.97 -12.79 19.68
CA PRO A 354 24.57 -13.85 20.60
C PRO A 354 25.43 -15.10 20.39
N ALA A 355 25.63 -15.87 21.46
CA ALA A 355 26.25 -17.17 21.35
C ALA A 355 25.35 -18.17 20.58
N PRO A 356 25.92 -19.19 19.92
CA PRO A 356 25.13 -20.20 19.25
C PRO A 356 24.10 -20.86 20.19
N GLY A 357 22.85 -20.99 19.72
CA GLY A 357 21.75 -21.57 20.48
C GLY A 357 20.92 -20.59 21.31
N VAL A 358 21.28 -19.30 21.36
CA VAL A 358 20.50 -18.27 22.04
C VAL A 358 19.32 -17.85 21.16
N ARG A 359 18.10 -17.93 21.69
CA ARG A 359 16.87 -17.50 21.00
C ARG A 359 16.75 -15.98 21.01
N ILE A 360 16.54 -15.37 19.86
CA ILE A 360 16.40 -13.90 19.68
C ILE A 360 15.26 -13.34 20.54
N ASN A 361 14.12 -14.01 20.59
CA ASN A 361 12.98 -13.57 21.41
C ASN A 361 13.31 -13.44 22.91
N LYS A 362 14.26 -14.24 23.42
CA LYS A 362 14.71 -14.12 24.83
C LYS A 362 15.38 -12.75 25.07
N ILE A 363 16.17 -12.27 24.09
CA ILE A 363 16.82 -10.96 24.20
C ILE A 363 15.80 -9.83 24.01
N ARG A 364 14.87 -9.98 23.05
CA ARG A 364 13.82 -8.98 22.80
C ARG A 364 12.94 -8.74 24.02
N ASN A 365 12.62 -9.78 24.77
CA ASN A 365 11.78 -9.68 25.96
C ASN A 365 12.50 -9.04 27.16
N LEU A 366 13.83 -8.83 27.11
CA LEU A 366 14.61 -8.16 28.13
C LEU A 366 14.76 -6.66 27.92
N GLU A 367 13.98 -6.07 26.99
CA GLU A 367 14.05 -4.65 26.65
C GLU A 367 13.88 -3.76 27.89
N ASP A 368 12.84 -4.01 28.69
CA ASP A 368 12.54 -3.22 29.88
C ASP A 368 13.60 -3.42 30.98
N ASP A 369 14.11 -4.65 31.14
CA ASP A 369 15.16 -4.96 32.14
C ASP A 369 16.48 -4.27 31.78
N ILE A 370 16.84 -4.25 30.50
CA ILE A 370 18.03 -3.55 30.02
C ILE A 370 17.85 -2.04 30.18
N ALA A 371 16.68 -1.49 29.82
CA ALA A 371 16.37 -0.08 29.99
C ALA A 371 16.49 0.37 31.44
N LEU A 372 15.93 -0.42 32.35
CA LEU A 372 16.02 -0.18 33.81
C LEU A 372 17.49 -0.18 34.30
N SER A 373 18.26 -1.19 33.91
CA SER A 373 19.68 -1.29 34.30
C SER A 373 20.52 -0.13 33.79
N LEU A 374 20.23 0.38 32.60
CA LEU A 374 20.90 1.51 32.00
C LEU A 374 20.39 2.86 32.53
N SER A 375 19.31 2.85 33.33
CA SER A 375 18.58 4.04 33.76
C SER A 375 18.18 4.94 32.56
N ALA A 376 17.84 4.30 31.41
CA ALA A 376 17.46 4.96 30.19
C ALA A 376 15.93 5.17 30.14
N LEU A 377 15.48 6.30 29.60
CA LEU A 377 14.04 6.62 29.42
C LEU A 377 13.33 5.69 28.44
N GLY A 378 14.05 4.85 27.75
CA GLY A 378 13.60 3.84 26.79
C GLY A 378 14.77 3.41 25.92
N ILE A 379 14.79 2.16 25.54
CA ILE A 379 15.72 1.60 24.57
C ILE A 379 14.90 1.03 23.41
N ARG A 380 15.56 0.66 22.33
CA ARG A 380 14.92 -0.07 21.24
C ARG A 380 15.79 -1.24 20.82
N ILE A 381 15.20 -2.42 20.72
CA ILE A 381 15.92 -3.62 20.29
C ILE A 381 15.57 -3.95 18.84
N ILE A 382 16.58 -3.96 17.96
CA ILE A 382 16.49 -4.42 16.57
C ILE A 382 17.04 -5.84 16.52
N ALA A 383 16.15 -6.79 16.35
CA ALA A 383 16.55 -8.19 16.42
C ALA A 383 15.88 -9.03 15.33
N PRO A 384 16.63 -9.47 14.29
CA PRO A 384 18.04 -9.16 14.01
C PRO A 384 18.24 -7.81 13.29
N ILE A 385 19.50 -7.33 13.22
CA ILE A 385 19.85 -6.21 12.35
C ILE A 385 19.81 -6.72 10.90
N PRO A 386 19.07 -6.05 9.97
CA PRO A 386 19.01 -6.45 8.57
C PRO A 386 20.40 -6.61 7.94
N GLY A 387 20.67 -7.75 7.32
CA GLY A 387 21.95 -8.04 6.66
C GLY A 387 23.12 -8.39 7.59
N LYS A 388 22.89 -8.39 8.94
CA LYS A 388 23.95 -8.72 9.92
C LYS A 388 23.45 -9.78 10.87
N GLY A 389 23.92 -10.86 11.13
CA GLY A 389 23.46 -11.84 12.12
C GLY A 389 23.59 -11.40 13.60
N THR A 390 23.50 -10.10 13.88
CA THR A 390 23.68 -9.47 15.19
C THR A 390 22.38 -8.79 15.63
N ILE A 391 22.27 -8.53 16.92
CA ILE A 391 21.14 -7.82 17.54
C ILE A 391 21.60 -6.42 17.92
N GLY A 392 20.83 -5.40 17.51
CA GLY A 392 21.08 -4.01 17.86
C GLY A 392 20.31 -3.61 19.12
N ILE A 393 20.99 -3.01 20.07
CA ILE A 393 20.39 -2.34 21.23
C ILE A 393 20.70 -0.85 21.10
N GLU A 394 19.68 -0.06 20.83
CA GLU A 394 19.79 1.40 20.68
C GLU A 394 19.54 2.05 22.03
N VAL A 395 20.54 2.73 22.56
CA VAL A 395 20.51 3.39 23.87
C VAL A 395 20.63 4.90 23.70
N PRO A 396 19.73 5.72 24.28
CA PRO A 396 19.86 7.18 24.24
C PRO A 396 21.14 7.67 24.91
N ASN A 397 21.81 8.63 24.25
CA ASN A 397 22.97 9.31 24.82
C ASN A 397 22.54 10.25 25.95
N LYS A 398 23.32 10.38 27.02
CA LYS A 398 23.04 11.35 28.08
C LYS A 398 23.08 12.80 27.59
N ASN A 399 24.05 13.09 26.72
CA ASN A 399 24.26 14.39 26.11
C ASN A 399 24.06 14.28 24.58
N PRO A 400 22.80 14.32 24.08
CA PRO A 400 22.54 14.25 22.64
C PRO A 400 23.06 15.49 21.93
N ARG A 401 23.67 15.31 20.75
CA ARG A 401 24.13 16.40 19.90
C ARG A 401 23.01 16.86 18.98
N ILE A 402 22.95 18.17 18.74
CA ILE A 402 22.04 18.76 17.74
C ILE A 402 22.65 18.55 16.36
N VAL A 403 21.87 17.98 15.46
CA VAL A 403 22.24 17.90 14.04
C VAL A 403 21.75 19.19 13.37
N SER A 404 22.67 20.13 13.06
CA SER A 404 22.31 21.39 12.43
C SER A 404 21.94 21.22 10.97
N MET A 405 20.98 22.01 10.47
CA MET A 405 20.66 22.05 9.04
C MET A 405 21.85 22.54 8.21
N GLU A 406 22.63 23.48 8.74
CA GLU A 406 23.86 24.01 8.13
C GLU A 406 24.83 22.87 7.83
N SER A 407 25.13 21.99 8.80
CA SER A 407 26.07 20.87 8.60
C SER A 407 25.63 19.89 7.53
N ILE A 408 24.32 19.65 7.44
CA ILE A 408 23.76 18.73 6.45
C ILE A 408 23.79 19.32 5.04
N LEU A 409 23.39 20.58 4.88
CA LEU A 409 23.45 21.27 3.60
C LEU A 409 24.89 21.52 3.12
N ASN A 410 25.83 21.71 4.04
CA ASN A 410 27.25 21.83 3.73
C ASN A 410 27.94 20.52 3.38
N SER A 411 27.27 19.37 3.59
CA SER A 411 27.86 18.08 3.27
C SER A 411 28.12 17.91 1.77
N LYS A 412 29.27 17.30 1.42
CA LYS A 412 29.64 17.01 0.05
C LYS A 412 28.53 16.27 -0.71
N LYS A 413 27.85 15.32 -0.03
CA LYS A 413 26.74 14.53 -0.57
C LYS A 413 25.57 15.40 -1.02
N PHE A 414 25.22 16.46 -0.28
CA PHE A 414 24.16 17.40 -0.67
C PHE A 414 24.63 18.37 -1.78
N GLN A 415 25.86 18.88 -1.69
CA GLN A 415 26.37 19.84 -2.66
C GLN A 415 26.50 19.23 -4.07
N GLU A 416 26.96 18.00 -4.18
CA GLU A 416 27.24 17.31 -5.44
C GLU A 416 26.05 16.47 -5.95
N THR A 417 24.90 16.51 -5.29
CA THR A 417 23.77 15.66 -5.68
C THR A 417 23.14 16.08 -7.00
N GLU A 418 22.84 15.10 -7.84
CA GLU A 418 22.08 15.23 -9.10
C GLU A 418 20.57 14.96 -8.93
N TYR A 419 20.08 14.86 -7.70
CA TYR A 419 18.66 14.60 -7.44
C TYR A 419 17.78 15.73 -7.96
N GLU A 420 16.63 15.36 -8.52
CA GLU A 420 15.68 16.36 -9.03
C GLU A 420 15.05 17.18 -7.89
N LEU A 421 14.66 16.56 -6.80
CA LEU A 421 14.11 17.23 -5.62
C LEU A 421 14.80 16.70 -4.35
N PRO A 422 16.04 17.11 -4.08
CA PRO A 422 16.79 16.61 -2.94
C PRO A 422 16.22 17.12 -1.62
N ILE A 423 15.93 16.22 -0.71
CA ILE A 423 15.53 16.50 0.65
C ILE A 423 16.60 15.97 1.59
N ALA A 424 17.27 16.85 2.29
CA ALA A 424 18.25 16.53 3.32
C ALA A 424 17.55 16.44 4.67
N LEU A 425 17.35 15.22 5.16
CA LEU A 425 16.51 14.96 6.33
C LEU A 425 17.29 14.96 7.65
N GLY A 426 18.60 14.72 7.61
CA GLY A 426 19.40 14.66 8.84
C GLY A 426 20.55 13.67 8.77
N THR A 427 20.85 13.01 9.88
CA THR A 427 21.99 12.10 10.04
C THR A 427 21.54 10.74 10.56
N THR A 428 22.09 9.67 9.99
CA THR A 428 21.87 8.29 10.46
C THR A 428 22.64 8.03 11.76
N ILE A 429 22.40 6.85 12.37
CA ILE A 429 23.14 6.39 13.56
C ILE A 429 24.67 6.29 13.28
N THR A 430 25.04 6.03 12.02
CA THR A 430 26.44 5.95 11.58
C THR A 430 27.08 7.30 11.29
N ASN A 431 26.43 8.40 11.64
CA ASN A 431 26.84 9.78 11.36
C ASN A 431 26.94 10.13 9.85
N GLU A 432 26.20 9.42 9.00
CA GLU A 432 26.13 9.71 7.57
C GLU A 432 24.96 10.63 7.27
N THR A 433 25.17 11.61 6.40
CA THR A 433 24.10 12.48 5.90
C THR A 433 23.04 11.64 5.19
N PHE A 434 21.80 11.71 5.69
CA PHE A 434 20.66 11.04 5.10
C PHE A 434 19.86 12.01 4.25
N MET A 435 19.79 11.70 2.97
CA MET A 435 19.04 12.50 1.98
C MET A 435 18.34 11.59 0.99
N VAL A 436 17.22 12.06 0.49
CA VAL A 436 16.34 11.33 -0.45
C VAL A 436 15.89 12.26 -1.57
N ASP A 437 15.46 11.67 -2.68
CA ASP A 437 14.89 12.40 -3.82
C ASP A 437 13.36 12.28 -3.81
N LEU A 438 12.66 13.40 -3.57
CA LEU A 438 11.18 13.41 -3.57
C LEU A 438 10.61 13.04 -4.94
N ALA A 439 11.32 13.30 -6.03
CA ALA A 439 10.86 12.91 -7.37
C ALA A 439 10.88 11.38 -7.58
N LYS A 440 11.78 10.66 -6.91
CA LYS A 440 11.85 9.19 -6.94
C LYS A 440 10.84 8.55 -5.99
N MET A 441 10.60 9.16 -4.82
CA MET A 441 9.56 8.78 -3.86
C MET A 441 8.44 9.81 -3.90
N PRO A 442 7.46 9.69 -4.79
CA PRO A 442 6.63 10.81 -5.24
C PRO A 442 5.83 11.49 -4.14
N HIS A 443 5.48 10.77 -3.08
CA HIS A 443 4.64 11.28 -2.00
C HIS A 443 5.17 10.80 -0.65
N LEU A 444 5.12 11.68 0.34
CA LEU A 444 5.64 11.45 1.68
C LEU A 444 4.55 11.67 2.74
N LEU A 445 4.33 10.69 3.57
CA LEU A 445 3.50 10.80 4.78
C LEU A 445 4.40 11.09 5.99
N VAL A 446 4.11 12.16 6.72
CA VAL A 446 4.82 12.57 7.93
C VAL A 446 3.89 12.48 9.12
N ALA A 447 4.27 11.79 10.18
CA ALA A 447 3.43 11.72 11.37
C ALA A 447 4.26 11.74 12.65
N GLY A 448 3.68 12.27 13.73
CA GLY A 448 4.34 12.32 15.05
C GLY A 448 3.52 13.08 16.06
N ALA A 449 3.75 12.81 17.34
CA ALA A 449 3.06 13.54 18.43
C ALA A 449 3.53 15.01 18.50
N THR A 450 2.71 15.86 19.09
CA THR A 450 3.01 17.29 19.28
C THR A 450 4.34 17.48 19.99
N GLY A 451 5.19 18.38 19.48
CA GLY A 451 6.49 18.71 20.07
C GLY A 451 7.58 17.65 19.84
N GLN A 452 7.35 16.62 19.02
CA GLN A 452 8.33 15.55 18.78
C GLN A 452 9.22 15.77 17.53
N GLY A 453 9.01 16.89 16.80
CA GLY A 453 9.88 17.27 15.67
C GLY A 453 9.19 17.30 14.30
N LYS A 454 7.85 17.09 14.20
CA LYS A 454 7.10 17.12 12.93
C LYS A 454 7.34 18.43 12.17
N SER A 455 7.14 19.58 12.81
CA SER A 455 7.31 20.90 12.20
C SER A 455 8.75 21.16 11.78
N VAL A 456 9.73 20.74 12.61
CA VAL A 456 11.16 20.79 12.26
C VAL A 456 11.45 19.95 11.01
N GLY A 457 10.85 18.75 10.91
CA GLY A 457 10.99 17.91 9.73
C GLY A 457 10.42 18.52 8.47
N LEU A 458 9.25 19.18 8.56
CA LEU A 458 8.67 19.91 7.43
C LEU A 458 9.53 21.09 7.03
N ASN A 459 10.05 21.86 8.00
CA ASN A 459 10.97 22.95 7.73
C ASN A 459 12.27 22.46 7.09
N ALA A 460 12.83 21.32 7.52
CA ALA A 460 14.01 20.72 6.91
C ALA A 460 13.78 20.33 5.45
N ILE A 461 12.57 19.81 5.12
CA ILE A 461 12.18 19.49 3.75
C ILE A 461 12.13 20.75 2.90
N ILE A 462 11.42 21.79 3.35
CA ILE A 462 11.25 23.04 2.61
C ILE A 462 12.59 23.74 2.43
N THR A 463 13.37 23.87 3.50
CA THR A 463 14.69 24.50 3.47
C THR A 463 15.63 23.78 2.49
N SER A 464 15.66 22.44 2.48
CA SER A 464 16.47 21.68 1.52
C SER A 464 16.14 22.05 0.07
N LEU A 465 14.85 22.19 -0.24
CA LEU A 465 14.39 22.54 -1.58
C LEU A 465 14.71 23.99 -1.94
N LEU A 466 14.55 24.95 -1.01
CA LEU A 466 14.88 26.36 -1.21
C LEU A 466 16.38 26.58 -1.47
N TYR A 467 17.27 25.78 -0.88
CA TYR A 467 18.71 25.86 -1.09
C TYR A 467 19.19 25.23 -2.41
N LYS A 468 18.36 24.43 -3.06
CA LYS A 468 18.80 23.68 -4.26
C LYS A 468 18.02 24.01 -5.53
N LYS A 469 16.79 24.52 -5.43
CA LYS A 469 15.92 24.77 -6.57
C LYS A 469 15.66 26.26 -6.79
N HIS A 470 15.71 26.65 -8.07
CA HIS A 470 15.39 28.00 -8.51
C HIS A 470 13.86 28.21 -8.51
N PRO A 471 13.37 29.45 -8.26
CA PRO A 471 11.92 29.74 -8.30
C PRO A 471 11.21 29.36 -9.61
N ALA A 472 11.93 29.42 -10.73
CA ALA A 472 11.43 28.96 -12.03
C ALA A 472 11.25 27.44 -12.15
N GLU A 473 11.92 26.66 -11.29
CA GLU A 473 11.95 25.19 -11.37
C GLU A 473 11.04 24.52 -10.36
N LEU A 474 10.61 25.24 -9.31
CA LEU A 474 9.85 24.70 -8.19
C LEU A 474 8.78 25.68 -7.70
N LYS A 475 7.60 25.17 -7.44
CA LYS A 475 6.50 25.89 -6.78
C LYS A 475 5.93 25.07 -5.62
N PHE A 476 5.51 25.76 -4.56
CA PHE A 476 4.89 25.16 -3.39
C PHE A 476 3.39 25.52 -3.33
N VAL A 477 2.57 24.59 -2.93
CA VAL A 477 1.21 24.79 -2.45
C VAL A 477 1.19 24.44 -0.98
N MET A 478 1.00 25.42 -0.11
CA MET A 478 1.08 25.25 1.34
C MET A 478 -0.31 25.35 1.98
N VAL A 479 -0.68 24.31 2.72
CA VAL A 479 -1.96 24.20 3.42
C VAL A 479 -1.73 24.08 4.90
N ASP A 480 -2.23 25.06 5.66
CA ASP A 480 -2.10 25.14 7.12
C ASP A 480 -3.44 25.50 7.77
N PRO A 481 -4.28 24.51 8.10
CA PRO A 481 -5.59 24.75 8.72
C PRO A 481 -5.50 25.45 10.10
N LYS A 482 -4.34 25.35 10.76
CA LYS A 482 -4.11 25.91 12.10
C LYS A 482 -3.55 27.31 12.11
N LYS A 483 -3.08 27.83 10.97
CA LYS A 483 -2.48 29.18 10.80
C LYS A 483 -1.23 29.43 11.66
N VAL A 484 -0.43 28.40 11.92
CA VAL A 484 0.70 28.48 12.86
C VAL A 484 2.05 28.18 12.19
N GLU A 485 2.12 27.09 11.43
CA GLU A 485 3.39 26.51 10.99
C GLU A 485 3.94 27.17 9.72
N PHE A 486 3.07 27.50 8.75
CA PHE A 486 3.52 27.95 7.41
C PHE A 486 3.40 29.47 7.19
N SER A 487 2.84 30.23 8.14
CA SER A 487 2.76 31.69 8.02
C SER A 487 4.11 32.36 7.78
N VAL A 488 5.20 31.77 8.28
CA VAL A 488 6.59 32.21 8.10
C VAL A 488 7.04 32.19 6.63
N TYR A 489 6.40 31.40 5.76
CA TYR A 489 6.72 31.31 4.32
C TYR A 489 5.90 32.28 3.45
N ALA A 490 4.96 33.04 3.99
CA ALA A 490 4.18 34.02 3.23
C ALA A 490 5.06 35.04 2.46
N PRO A 491 6.22 35.54 2.99
CA PRO A 491 7.04 36.51 2.29
C PRO A 491 7.61 36.01 0.94
N ILE A 492 7.74 34.73 0.70
CA ILE A 492 8.26 34.17 -0.55
C ILE A 492 7.16 33.87 -1.59
N GLU A 493 5.96 34.45 -1.43
CA GLU A 493 4.78 34.24 -2.28
C GLU A 493 5.14 34.35 -3.76
N ASN A 494 5.66 35.47 -4.19
CA ASN A 494 5.93 35.76 -5.58
C ASN A 494 7.10 34.96 -6.18
N HIS A 495 7.90 34.31 -5.35
CA HIS A 495 8.99 33.47 -5.80
C HIS A 495 8.58 32.00 -5.97
N PHE A 496 8.04 31.43 -4.89
CA PHE A 496 7.89 29.99 -4.78
C PHE A 496 6.45 29.51 -4.58
N LEU A 497 5.47 30.37 -4.21
CA LEU A 497 4.15 29.88 -3.92
C LEU A 497 3.25 29.82 -5.15
N ALA A 498 2.32 28.88 -5.11
CA ALA A 498 1.26 28.71 -6.09
C ALA A 498 -0.10 28.79 -5.39
N LYS A 499 -1.03 29.54 -5.96
CA LYS A 499 -2.39 29.74 -5.43
C LYS A 499 -3.44 29.80 -6.54
N ILE A 500 -4.70 29.66 -6.18
CA ILE A 500 -5.82 29.92 -7.09
C ILE A 500 -5.95 31.44 -7.32
N PRO A 501 -6.40 31.90 -8.50
CA PRO A 501 -6.47 33.32 -8.86
C PRO A 501 -7.22 34.20 -7.85
N ASP A 502 -8.30 33.69 -7.25
CA ASP A 502 -9.13 34.44 -6.29
C ASP A 502 -8.65 34.29 -4.82
N GLY A 503 -7.48 33.68 -4.60
CA GLY A 503 -6.90 33.46 -3.29
C GLY A 503 -6.24 34.74 -2.73
N GLU A 504 -6.78 35.32 -1.66
CA GLU A 504 -6.18 36.49 -0.98
C GLU A 504 -4.91 36.11 -0.24
N ASP A 505 -4.92 34.99 0.50
CA ASP A 505 -3.79 34.53 1.30
C ASP A 505 -2.90 33.55 0.52
N PRO A 506 -1.56 33.71 0.60
CA PRO A 506 -0.60 32.79 -0.05
C PRO A 506 -0.55 31.40 0.62
N ILE A 507 -0.93 31.31 1.90
CA ILE A 507 -1.05 30.06 2.65
C ILE A 507 -2.51 29.72 2.81
N ILE A 508 -2.92 28.52 2.40
CA ILE A 508 -4.31 28.11 2.35
C ILE A 508 -4.74 27.61 3.74
N THR A 509 -5.66 28.32 4.36
CA THR A 509 -6.10 28.04 5.73
C THR A 509 -7.55 27.58 5.83
N ASP A 510 -8.41 27.98 4.90
CA ASP A 510 -9.81 27.62 4.83
C ASP A 510 -10.04 26.28 4.13
N VAL A 511 -10.84 25.40 4.74
CA VAL A 511 -11.07 24.03 4.22
C VAL A 511 -11.76 24.05 2.86
N THR A 512 -12.66 25.01 2.61
CA THR A 512 -13.34 25.14 1.31
C THR A 512 -12.35 25.52 0.21
N LYS A 513 -11.45 26.49 0.52
CA LYS A 513 -10.36 26.87 -0.39
C LYS A 513 -9.38 25.69 -0.63
N VAL A 514 -9.12 24.87 0.40
CA VAL A 514 -8.31 23.65 0.24
C VAL A 514 -8.94 22.69 -0.76
N VAL A 515 -10.25 22.43 -0.66
CA VAL A 515 -10.97 21.55 -1.60
C VAL A 515 -10.88 22.11 -3.03
N GLN A 516 -11.11 23.43 -3.18
CA GLN A 516 -10.99 24.11 -4.48
C GLN A 516 -9.56 23.97 -5.06
N THR A 517 -8.54 24.21 -4.25
CA THR A 517 -7.14 24.09 -4.66
C THR A 517 -6.78 22.65 -5.06
N LEU A 518 -7.25 21.65 -4.34
CA LEU A 518 -7.04 20.26 -4.68
C LEU A 518 -7.74 19.88 -6.01
N LYS A 519 -8.92 20.41 -6.28
CA LYS A 519 -9.61 20.24 -7.58
C LYS A 519 -8.83 20.93 -8.70
N SER A 520 -8.35 22.15 -8.48
CA SER A 520 -7.48 22.88 -9.40
C SER A 520 -6.17 22.14 -9.70
N LEU A 521 -5.55 21.53 -8.69
CA LEU A 521 -4.36 20.69 -8.88
C LEU A 521 -4.65 19.44 -9.71
N CYS A 522 -5.84 18.84 -9.59
CA CYS A 522 -6.26 17.75 -10.46
C CYS A 522 -6.38 18.22 -11.94
N GLN A 523 -6.93 19.40 -12.18
CA GLN A 523 -7.00 19.99 -13.54
C GLN A 523 -5.61 20.28 -14.10
N LEU A 524 -4.73 20.88 -13.29
CA LEU A 524 -3.33 21.11 -13.69
C LEU A 524 -2.62 19.79 -14.06
N MET A 525 -2.87 18.74 -13.27
CA MET A 525 -2.34 17.41 -13.54
C MET A 525 -2.81 16.87 -14.90
N ASP A 526 -4.11 16.95 -15.18
CA ASP A 526 -4.71 16.49 -16.44
C ASP A 526 -4.18 17.30 -17.62
N HIS A 527 -4.10 18.64 -17.50
CA HIS A 527 -3.50 19.51 -18.52
C HIS A 527 -2.04 19.12 -18.83
N ARG A 528 -1.24 18.87 -17.78
CA ARG A 528 0.15 18.43 -17.96
C ARG A 528 0.25 17.07 -18.66
N TYR A 529 -0.67 16.15 -18.39
CA TYR A 529 -0.74 14.88 -19.11
C TYR A 529 -1.04 15.07 -20.60
N ASP A 530 -1.94 16.01 -20.96
CA ASP A 530 -2.20 16.34 -22.36
C ASP A 530 -0.97 16.91 -23.05
N LEU A 531 -0.18 17.75 -22.35
CA LEU A 531 1.08 18.27 -22.89
C LEU A 531 2.14 17.17 -23.05
N LEU A 532 2.27 16.24 -22.11
CA LEU A 532 3.15 15.06 -22.24
C LEU A 532 2.75 14.21 -23.45
N LYS A 533 1.44 13.98 -23.65
CA LYS A 533 0.89 13.23 -24.77
C LYS A 533 1.19 13.91 -26.11
N LYS A 534 0.97 15.25 -26.21
CA LYS A 534 1.29 16.05 -27.40
C LYS A 534 2.79 16.01 -27.73
N ALA A 535 3.65 16.09 -26.69
CA ALA A 535 5.11 16.04 -26.83
C ALA A 535 5.66 14.62 -27.05
N LYS A 536 4.83 13.56 -26.94
CA LYS A 536 5.20 12.14 -27.05
C LYS A 536 6.34 11.77 -26.08
N VAL A 537 6.17 12.12 -24.81
CA VAL A 537 7.12 11.82 -23.71
C VAL A 537 6.40 11.18 -22.55
N ARG A 538 7.16 10.54 -21.64
CA ARG A 538 6.59 9.75 -20.53
C ARG A 538 6.58 10.49 -19.19
N ASN A 539 7.43 11.51 -19.04
CA ASN A 539 7.59 12.21 -17.77
C ASN A 539 8.04 13.66 -17.99
N ILE A 540 7.91 14.47 -16.92
CA ILE A 540 8.26 15.88 -16.88
C ILE A 540 9.75 16.14 -17.21
N LYS A 541 10.67 15.24 -16.81
CA LYS A 541 12.09 15.41 -17.06
C LYS A 541 12.40 15.37 -18.56
N GLU A 542 11.86 14.38 -19.27
CA GLU A 542 11.98 14.28 -20.73
C GLU A 542 11.30 15.46 -21.44
N TYR A 543 10.14 15.87 -20.92
CA TYR A 543 9.40 17.02 -21.47
C TYR A 543 10.21 18.31 -21.36
N ASN A 544 10.66 18.65 -20.16
CA ASN A 544 11.44 19.85 -19.89
C ASN A 544 12.78 19.85 -20.65
N ALA A 545 13.42 18.67 -20.82
CA ALA A 545 14.62 18.54 -21.62
C ALA A 545 14.35 18.88 -23.10
N LYS A 546 13.24 18.38 -23.69
CA LYS A 546 12.81 18.74 -25.05
C LYS A 546 12.44 20.23 -25.16
N PHE A 547 11.78 20.80 -24.16
CA PHE A 547 11.42 22.21 -24.13
C PHE A 547 12.64 23.12 -24.07
N LYS A 548 13.59 22.81 -23.16
CA LYS A 548 14.88 23.52 -23.07
C LYS A 548 15.67 23.45 -24.38
N ALA A 549 15.63 22.30 -25.06
CA ALA A 549 16.26 22.11 -26.37
C ALA A 549 15.48 22.77 -27.55
N ARG A 550 14.44 23.58 -27.28
CA ARG A 550 13.58 24.22 -28.30
C ARG A 550 12.91 23.26 -29.29
N ARG A 551 12.69 22.00 -28.88
CA ARG A 551 12.03 20.97 -29.73
C ARG A 551 10.50 20.94 -29.58
N LEU A 552 9.95 21.80 -28.72
CA LEU A 552 8.50 21.97 -28.49
C LEU A 552 8.13 23.41 -28.82
N ASN A 553 7.06 23.58 -29.61
CA ASN A 553 6.63 24.91 -30.05
C ASN A 553 5.69 25.54 -29.00
N PRO A 554 6.04 26.70 -28.39
CA PRO A 554 5.17 27.42 -27.47
C PRO A 554 3.82 27.83 -28.06
N GLU A 555 3.76 28.19 -29.38
CA GLU A 555 2.52 28.54 -30.05
C GLU A 555 1.51 27.37 -30.14
N ALA A 556 2.00 26.14 -30.03
CA ALA A 556 1.15 24.93 -29.92
C ALA A 556 0.65 24.69 -28.47
N GLY A 557 0.88 25.64 -27.56
CA GLY A 557 0.49 25.58 -26.16
C GLY A 557 1.48 24.82 -25.28
N HIS A 558 2.73 24.59 -25.73
CA HIS A 558 3.76 24.02 -24.88
C HIS A 558 4.39 25.09 -23.99
N GLU A 559 4.55 24.77 -22.72
CA GLU A 559 5.16 25.64 -21.70
C GLU A 559 6.19 24.87 -20.85
N TYR A 560 7.08 25.59 -20.19
CA TYR A 560 7.97 24.96 -19.23
C TYR A 560 7.21 24.55 -17.97
N MET A 561 7.39 23.34 -17.50
CA MET A 561 6.69 22.81 -16.34
C MET A 561 7.58 22.86 -15.10
N PRO A 562 7.36 23.77 -14.12
CA PRO A 562 8.00 23.68 -12.83
C PRO A 562 7.49 22.46 -12.05
N TYR A 563 8.33 21.91 -11.17
CA TYR A 563 7.86 20.95 -10.17
C TYR A 563 6.89 21.63 -9.20
N VAL A 564 5.85 20.93 -8.78
CA VAL A 564 4.89 21.43 -7.78
C VAL A 564 4.93 20.51 -6.56
N VAL A 565 5.22 21.08 -5.39
CA VAL A 565 5.22 20.35 -4.12
C VAL A 565 4.09 20.87 -3.24
N VAL A 566 3.11 20.02 -2.98
CA VAL A 566 1.98 20.32 -2.09
C VAL A 566 2.34 19.87 -0.69
N ILE A 567 2.27 20.77 0.30
CA ILE A 567 2.62 20.49 1.68
C ILE A 567 1.41 20.79 2.57
N ILE A 568 0.95 19.78 3.31
CA ILE A 568 -0.20 19.87 4.22
C ILE A 568 0.29 19.61 5.64
N ASP A 569 0.18 20.61 6.54
CA ASP A 569 0.67 20.50 7.92
C ASP A 569 -0.17 19.55 8.78
N GLU A 570 -1.49 19.65 8.71
CA GLU A 570 -2.38 18.79 9.50
C GLU A 570 -3.52 18.22 8.64
N PHE A 571 -3.23 17.09 8.02
CA PHE A 571 -4.16 16.35 7.19
C PHE A 571 -5.38 15.85 7.98
N GLY A 572 -5.16 15.53 9.28
CA GLY A 572 -6.22 15.03 10.14
C GLY A 572 -7.39 16.01 10.28
N ASP A 573 -7.11 17.30 10.41
CA ASP A 573 -8.16 18.31 10.56
C ASP A 573 -8.97 18.49 9.26
N LEU A 574 -8.35 18.36 8.10
CA LEU A 574 -9.02 18.39 6.79
C LEU A 574 -9.95 17.19 6.59
N ILE A 575 -9.48 15.99 6.90
CA ILE A 575 -10.28 14.77 6.78
C ILE A 575 -11.47 14.78 7.74
N MET A 576 -11.29 15.27 8.95
CA MET A 576 -12.37 15.34 9.94
C MET A 576 -13.45 16.36 9.54
N THR A 577 -13.10 17.39 8.76
CA THR A 577 -14.02 18.47 8.38
C THR A 577 -14.69 18.19 7.03
N ALA A 578 -13.93 17.85 5.99
CA ALA A 578 -14.42 17.70 4.61
C ALA A 578 -14.37 16.24 4.09
N GLY A 579 -13.83 15.31 4.88
CA GLY A 579 -13.89 13.87 4.60
C GLY A 579 -13.49 13.50 3.17
N LYS A 580 -14.43 12.92 2.41
CA LYS A 580 -14.20 12.43 1.05
C LYS A 580 -13.89 13.53 0.03
N GLU A 581 -14.32 14.73 0.24
CA GLU A 581 -14.06 15.85 -0.70
C GLU A 581 -12.57 16.20 -0.75
N VAL A 582 -11.84 15.95 0.33
CA VAL A 582 -10.38 16.10 0.40
C VAL A 582 -9.67 14.78 0.04
N GLU A 583 -10.18 13.63 0.53
CA GLU A 583 -9.53 12.34 0.34
C GLU A 583 -9.45 11.93 -1.14
N LEU A 584 -10.54 12.13 -1.91
CA LEU A 584 -10.60 11.71 -3.32
C LEU A 584 -9.61 12.45 -4.22
N PRO A 585 -9.52 13.80 -4.21
CA PRO A 585 -8.51 14.52 -4.99
C PRO A 585 -7.08 14.18 -4.57
N ILE A 586 -6.81 14.04 -3.26
CA ILE A 586 -5.49 13.63 -2.76
C ILE A 586 -5.12 12.24 -3.28
N ALA A 587 -6.03 11.28 -3.20
CA ALA A 587 -5.79 9.93 -3.72
C ALA A 587 -5.53 9.94 -5.23
N ARG A 588 -6.28 10.74 -6.01
CA ARG A 588 -6.10 10.89 -7.46
C ARG A 588 -4.72 11.47 -7.80
N ILE A 589 -4.34 12.56 -7.14
CA ILE A 589 -3.03 13.19 -7.32
C ILE A 589 -1.92 12.18 -6.93
N ALA A 590 -2.06 11.52 -5.78
CA ALA A 590 -1.05 10.58 -5.31
C ALA A 590 -0.87 9.34 -6.21
N GLN A 591 -1.90 8.95 -6.98
CA GLN A 591 -1.82 7.86 -7.95
C GLN A 591 -1.17 8.26 -9.27
N LEU A 592 -1.42 9.47 -9.74
CA LEU A 592 -1.12 9.86 -11.11
C LEU A 592 -0.05 10.95 -11.24
N ALA A 593 0.13 11.83 -10.25
CA ALA A 593 0.87 13.08 -10.43
C ALA A 593 2.40 12.95 -10.56
N ARG A 594 2.98 11.77 -10.25
CA ARG A 594 4.42 11.53 -10.33
C ARG A 594 5.01 11.86 -11.70
N ALA A 595 4.38 11.41 -12.76
CA ALA A 595 4.89 11.60 -14.12
C ALA A 595 4.88 13.06 -14.57
N VAL A 596 3.98 13.86 -14.03
CA VAL A 596 3.80 15.29 -14.35
C VAL A 596 4.53 16.23 -13.36
N GLY A 597 5.37 15.68 -12.45
CA GLY A 597 6.21 16.45 -11.53
C GLY A 597 5.43 17.14 -10.43
N MET A 598 4.35 16.55 -9.95
CA MET A 598 3.60 17.03 -8.81
C MET A 598 3.77 16.04 -7.65
N HIS A 599 4.15 16.54 -6.50
CA HIS A 599 4.47 15.74 -5.32
C HIS A 599 3.74 16.23 -4.10
N MET A 600 3.43 15.34 -3.15
CA MET A 600 2.71 15.69 -1.94
C MET A 600 3.49 15.27 -0.69
N VAL A 601 3.51 16.15 0.28
CA VAL A 601 3.96 15.89 1.65
C VAL A 601 2.75 16.15 2.56
N ILE A 602 2.16 15.09 3.10
CA ILE A 602 1.03 15.22 4.04
C ILE A 602 1.51 14.91 5.45
N ALA A 603 1.17 15.78 6.40
CA ALA A 603 1.57 15.59 7.77
C ALA A 603 0.37 15.52 8.71
N THR A 604 0.51 14.81 9.84
CA THR A 604 -0.52 14.75 10.88
C THR A 604 0.07 14.49 12.27
N GLN A 605 -0.55 15.10 13.27
CA GLN A 605 -0.27 14.82 14.69
C GLN A 605 -1.18 13.73 15.26
N ARG A 606 -2.19 13.29 14.49
CA ARG A 606 -3.20 12.29 14.90
C ARG A 606 -3.15 11.05 14.01
N PRO A 607 -2.19 10.14 14.21
CA PRO A 607 -1.99 8.99 13.35
C PRO A 607 -3.00 7.86 13.64
N THR A 608 -4.29 8.14 13.43
CA THR A 608 -5.36 7.14 13.59
C THR A 608 -5.73 6.49 12.25
N THR A 609 -6.32 5.31 12.28
CA THR A 609 -6.76 4.57 11.08
C THR A 609 -7.85 5.28 10.28
N ASN A 610 -8.61 6.18 10.93
CA ASN A 610 -9.61 7.01 10.27
C ASN A 610 -9.00 8.16 9.45
N ILE A 611 -7.78 8.58 9.79
CA ILE A 611 -7.04 9.64 9.08
C ILE A 611 -6.06 9.00 8.09
N ILE A 612 -5.24 8.04 8.56
CA ILE A 612 -4.29 7.31 7.71
C ILE A 612 -4.98 6.04 7.20
N THR A 613 -5.86 6.23 6.22
CA THR A 613 -6.63 5.14 5.61
C THR A 613 -5.77 4.19 4.76
N GLY A 614 -6.30 3.03 4.41
CA GLY A 614 -5.64 2.09 3.50
C GLY A 614 -5.32 2.73 2.14
N THR A 615 -6.20 3.59 1.62
CA THR A 615 -6.02 4.35 0.37
C THR A 615 -4.82 5.28 0.46
N ILE A 616 -4.68 6.03 1.56
CA ILE A 616 -3.54 6.92 1.79
C ILE A 616 -2.24 6.11 1.87
N LYS A 617 -2.22 5.02 2.65
CA LYS A 617 -1.02 4.18 2.78
C LYS A 617 -0.55 3.56 1.47
N ALA A 618 -1.48 3.15 0.61
CA ALA A 618 -1.16 2.55 -0.70
C ALA A 618 -0.49 3.55 -1.65
N ASN A 619 -0.86 4.84 -1.55
CA ASN A 619 -0.40 5.88 -2.46
C ASN A 619 0.77 6.72 -1.90
N PHE A 620 1.07 6.61 -0.61
CA PHE A 620 2.20 7.25 0.06
C PHE A 620 3.22 6.19 0.50
N PRO A 621 4.10 5.74 -0.42
CA PRO A 621 5.05 4.67 -0.14
C PRO A 621 6.17 5.09 0.80
N ALA A 622 6.56 6.38 0.79
CA ALA A 622 7.51 6.93 1.73
C ALA A 622 6.80 7.45 2.97
N ARG A 623 7.31 7.08 4.14
CA ARG A 623 6.71 7.44 5.42
C ARG A 623 7.78 7.85 6.42
N MET A 624 7.52 8.92 7.14
CA MET A 624 8.38 9.48 8.18
C MET A 624 7.59 9.52 9.49
N ALA A 625 8.04 8.76 10.48
CA ALA A 625 7.43 8.73 11.80
C ALA A 625 8.37 9.31 12.84
N PHE A 626 8.01 10.45 13.40
CA PHE A 626 8.58 10.94 14.65
C PHE A 626 8.01 10.17 15.83
N LYS A 627 8.49 10.44 17.06
CA LYS A 627 7.98 9.79 18.25
C LYS A 627 6.47 9.91 18.36
N VAL A 628 5.82 8.77 18.60
CA VAL A 628 4.38 8.66 18.90
C VAL A 628 4.19 8.06 20.28
N MET A 629 2.99 8.21 20.86
CA MET A 629 2.73 7.76 22.22
C MET A 629 2.43 6.25 22.30
N SER A 630 1.84 5.70 21.25
CA SER A 630 1.34 4.33 21.22
C SER A 630 2.03 3.49 20.17
N GLN A 631 2.22 2.21 20.45
CA GLN A 631 2.66 1.22 19.46
C GLN A 631 1.65 1.07 18.33
N ILE A 632 0.35 1.28 18.61
CA ILE A 632 -0.71 1.23 17.60
C ILE A 632 -0.52 2.36 16.59
N ASP A 633 -0.18 3.57 17.04
CA ASP A 633 0.11 4.70 16.18
C ASP A 633 1.31 4.43 15.27
N SER A 634 2.36 3.82 15.83
CA SER A 634 3.53 3.39 15.04
C SER A 634 3.13 2.42 13.92
N ARG A 635 2.31 1.41 14.23
CA ARG A 635 1.79 0.46 13.23
C ARG A 635 0.87 1.14 12.21
N THR A 636 0.10 2.13 12.63
CA THR A 636 -0.76 2.90 11.71
C THR A 636 0.06 3.65 10.68
N ILE A 637 1.20 4.23 11.06
CA ILE A 637 2.08 4.98 10.15
C ILE A 637 2.96 4.04 9.33
N LEU A 638 3.73 3.17 10.02
CA LEU A 638 4.84 2.42 9.43
C LEU A 638 4.50 0.95 9.11
N ASP A 639 3.30 0.49 9.44
CA ASP A 639 2.90 -0.92 9.46
C ASP A 639 3.76 -1.80 10.41
N ARG A 640 4.61 -1.14 11.25
CA ARG A 640 5.57 -1.78 12.18
C ARG A 640 5.65 -1.00 13.51
N PRO A 641 6.01 -1.66 14.61
CA PRO A 641 6.31 -0.98 15.85
C PRO A 641 7.67 -0.26 15.76
N GLY A 642 7.94 0.64 16.69
CA GLY A 642 9.26 1.26 16.89
C GLY A 642 9.22 2.79 16.99
N ALA A 643 8.24 3.49 16.40
CA ALA A 643 8.15 4.94 16.53
C ALA A 643 7.75 5.40 17.95
N ASN A 644 7.11 4.54 18.73
CA ASN A 644 6.83 4.77 20.17
C ASN A 644 8.08 4.69 21.06
N GLN A 645 9.13 4.02 20.59
CA GLN A 645 10.40 3.82 21.31
C GLN A 645 11.45 4.88 20.96
N LEU A 646 11.13 5.84 20.10
CA LEU A 646 12.03 6.94 19.73
C LEU A 646 12.28 7.86 20.92
N VAL A 647 13.44 8.53 20.93
CA VAL A 647 13.81 9.50 21.96
C VAL A 647 12.93 10.75 21.91
N GLY A 648 12.53 11.17 20.70
CA GLY A 648 11.84 12.42 20.45
C GLY A 648 12.81 13.53 20.01
N LYS A 649 12.36 14.80 20.02
CA LYS A 649 13.17 15.95 19.61
C LYS A 649 13.83 15.80 18.21
N GLY A 650 13.05 15.33 17.24
CA GLY A 650 13.52 15.14 15.88
C GLY A 650 14.08 13.75 15.56
N ASP A 651 14.14 12.84 16.53
CA ASP A 651 14.44 11.43 16.28
C ASP A 651 13.28 10.77 15.53
N MET A 652 13.53 10.14 14.40
CA MET A 652 12.50 9.63 13.51
C MET A 652 12.90 8.29 12.87
N LEU A 653 11.88 7.57 12.41
CA LEU A 653 12.01 6.42 11.52
C LEU A 653 11.53 6.82 10.12
N PHE A 654 12.39 6.65 9.14
CA PHE A 654 12.08 6.86 7.74
C PHE A 654 11.94 5.51 7.04
N LEU A 655 10.78 5.28 6.42
CA LEU A 655 10.47 4.06 5.66
C LEU A 655 10.29 4.42 4.18
N SER A 656 11.13 3.82 3.33
CA SER A 656 10.97 3.84 1.88
C SER A 656 11.44 2.47 1.37
N GLY A 657 10.53 1.55 1.19
CA GLY A 657 10.82 0.13 0.93
C GLY A 657 10.54 -0.76 2.15
N ASN A 658 11.38 -1.77 2.37
CA ASN A 658 11.09 -2.81 3.35
C ASN A 658 11.51 -2.46 4.78
N ASP A 659 12.64 -1.79 4.97
CA ASP A 659 13.19 -1.59 6.32
C ASP A 659 13.27 -0.10 6.69
N PRO A 660 12.82 0.27 7.91
CA PRO A 660 12.90 1.65 8.36
C PRO A 660 14.35 2.00 8.76
N VAL A 661 14.80 3.16 8.31
CA VAL A 661 16.07 3.76 8.72
C VAL A 661 15.81 4.74 9.84
N ARG A 662 16.56 4.66 10.94
CA ARG A 662 16.52 5.64 12.02
C ARG A 662 17.40 6.82 11.67
N VAL A 663 16.83 8.01 11.76
CA VAL A 663 17.49 9.27 11.38
C VAL A 663 17.21 10.30 12.46
N GLN A 664 18.25 11.01 12.88
CA GLN A 664 18.09 12.24 13.64
C GLN A 664 17.85 13.37 12.65
N CYS A 665 16.67 13.99 12.72
CA CYS A 665 16.29 15.09 11.85
C CYS A 665 17.22 16.28 12.00
N ALA A 666 17.53 16.91 10.88
CA ALA A 666 18.24 18.18 10.87
C ALA A 666 17.40 19.25 11.56
N PHE A 667 18.01 19.97 12.47
CA PHE A 667 17.35 21.03 13.22
C PHE A 667 17.51 22.36 12.46
N VAL A 668 16.40 23.00 12.20
CA VAL A 668 16.30 24.37 11.71
C VAL A 668 15.25 25.10 12.54
N ASP A 669 15.64 26.20 13.14
CA ASP A 669 14.78 27.00 14.02
C ASP A 669 13.94 28.01 13.21
N THR A 670 12.80 28.44 13.76
CA THR A 670 11.92 29.41 13.10
C THR A 670 12.64 30.71 12.70
N PRO A 671 13.49 31.33 13.56
CA PRO A 671 14.26 32.52 13.17
C PRO A 671 15.18 32.30 11.97
N GLU A 672 15.76 31.08 11.81
CA GLU A 672 16.60 30.78 10.65
C GLU A 672 15.75 30.72 9.37
N VAL A 673 14.55 30.13 9.46
CA VAL A 673 13.58 30.11 8.35
C VAL A 673 13.14 31.53 7.99
N GLU A 674 12.89 32.40 8.96
CA GLU A 674 12.56 33.80 8.74
C GLU A 674 13.69 34.55 8.01
N GLU A 675 14.93 34.35 8.41
CA GLU A 675 16.10 34.96 7.75
C GLU A 675 16.23 34.50 6.30
N ILE A 676 16.04 33.20 6.04
CA ILE A 676 16.07 32.64 4.67
C ILE A 676 14.95 33.26 3.83
N ASN A 677 13.73 33.30 4.34
CA ASN A 677 12.59 33.85 3.61
C ASN A 677 12.74 35.34 3.35
N ASN A 678 13.24 36.10 4.31
CA ASN A 678 13.57 37.53 4.16
C ASN A 678 14.68 37.76 3.13
N TYR A 679 15.68 36.88 3.09
CA TYR A 679 16.74 36.94 2.07
C TYR A 679 16.19 36.73 0.67
N ILE A 680 15.30 35.75 0.49
CA ILE A 680 14.63 35.45 -0.80
C ILE A 680 13.71 36.60 -1.19
N CYS A 681 12.87 37.08 -0.27
CA CYS A 681 11.88 38.13 -0.53
C CYS A 681 12.49 39.46 -1.00
N ARG A 682 13.71 39.78 -0.56
CA ARG A 682 14.44 41.04 -0.94
C ARG A 682 14.97 41.01 -2.37
N GLN A 683 14.92 39.89 -3.05
CA GLN A 683 15.41 39.71 -4.42
C GLN A 683 14.33 40.03 -5.43
N GLN A 684 14.73 40.14 -6.71
CA GLN A 684 13.78 40.24 -7.81
C GLN A 684 12.84 39.05 -7.82
N SER A 685 11.54 39.32 -7.90
CA SER A 685 10.47 38.30 -7.90
C SER A 685 9.63 38.35 -9.17
N TYR A 686 8.80 37.36 -9.37
CA TYR A 686 7.69 37.42 -10.33
C TYR A 686 6.69 38.51 -9.87
N PRO A 687 5.88 39.08 -10.81
CA PRO A 687 4.87 40.10 -10.48
C PRO A 687 3.74 39.56 -9.59
N CYS A 688 3.46 38.26 -9.65
CA CYS A 688 2.45 37.57 -8.86
C CYS A 688 2.90 36.15 -8.52
N ALA A 689 2.22 35.50 -7.59
CA ALA A 689 2.38 34.08 -7.32
C ALA A 689 2.03 33.24 -8.54
N PHE A 690 2.51 31.99 -8.59
CA PHE A 690 2.13 31.07 -9.66
C PHE A 690 0.64 30.74 -9.59
N GLU A 691 -0.11 31.10 -10.65
CA GLU A 691 -1.54 30.88 -10.70
C GLU A 691 -1.89 29.44 -11.08
N LEU A 692 -2.72 28.82 -10.25
CA LEU A 692 -3.30 27.51 -10.55
C LEU A 692 -4.57 27.70 -11.40
N PRO A 693 -4.98 26.71 -12.23
CA PRO A 693 -6.23 26.78 -12.97
C PRO A 693 -7.43 27.06 -12.06
N GLN A 694 -8.41 27.84 -12.53
CA GLN A 694 -9.64 28.00 -11.77
C GLN A 694 -10.33 26.65 -11.58
N PRO A 695 -10.69 26.28 -10.33
CA PRO A 695 -11.41 25.05 -10.10
C PRO A 695 -12.76 25.10 -10.81
N ALA A 696 -13.10 24.03 -11.56
CA ALA A 696 -14.45 23.92 -12.13
C ALA A 696 -15.47 24.00 -10.98
N VAL A 697 -16.34 24.97 -11.03
CA VAL A 697 -17.45 25.09 -10.08
C VAL A 697 -18.33 23.88 -10.28
N GLU A 698 -18.61 23.10 -9.21
CA GLU A 698 -19.57 21.99 -9.25
C GLU A 698 -20.97 22.52 -9.49
N GLY A 699 -21.29 22.79 -10.69
CA GLY A 699 -22.50 23.30 -11.32
C GLY A 699 -22.30 23.37 -12.83
N GLU A 700 -21.02 23.42 -13.26
CA GLU A 700 -20.59 23.33 -14.66
C GLU A 700 -19.75 22.06 -14.91
N GLY A 701 -19.92 21.02 -14.09
CA GLY A 701 -19.22 19.75 -14.23
C GLY A 701 -19.86 18.88 -15.29
N GLU A 702 -19.21 18.73 -16.45
CA GLU A 702 -19.49 17.79 -17.56
C GLU A 702 -20.95 17.78 -18.09
N GLY A 703 -21.59 18.85 -18.01
CA GLY A 703 -22.68 19.39 -18.73
C GLY A 703 -22.36 20.85 -18.89
N GLY A 704 -21.22 21.15 -19.56
CA GLY A 704 -21.19 22.42 -20.28
C GLY A 704 -22.51 22.46 -20.98
N ALA A 705 -23.25 23.57 -20.88
CA ALA A 705 -24.26 23.89 -21.85
C ALA A 705 -23.59 23.84 -23.24
N ALA A 706 -23.33 22.60 -23.68
CA ALA A 706 -23.50 22.29 -25.07
C ALA A 706 -24.90 22.83 -25.28
N SER A 707 -25.03 23.99 -25.92
CA SER A 707 -26.23 24.38 -26.60
C SER A 707 -26.83 23.08 -27.09
N VAL A 708 -27.93 22.64 -26.38
CA VAL A 708 -28.60 21.39 -26.79
C VAL A 708 -29.03 21.73 -28.19
N ASP A 709 -28.23 21.23 -29.17
CA ASP A 709 -28.58 21.41 -30.59
C ASP A 709 -29.94 20.75 -30.72
N ALA A 710 -30.93 21.59 -31.00
CA ALA A 710 -32.29 21.16 -31.27
C ALA A 710 -32.32 20.08 -32.40
N SER A 711 -31.21 19.96 -33.13
CA SER A 711 -31.01 18.97 -34.20
C SER A 711 -30.55 17.57 -33.69
N ASN A 712 -30.27 17.37 -32.41
CA ASN A 712 -29.72 16.09 -31.87
C ASN A 712 -30.40 15.64 -30.56
N LEU A 713 -31.73 15.58 -30.60
CA LEU A 713 -32.54 15.08 -29.47
C LEU A 713 -32.45 13.56 -29.38
N ASP A 714 -32.51 13.05 -28.13
CA ASP A 714 -32.55 11.59 -27.90
C ASP A 714 -33.83 11.01 -28.57
N PRO A 715 -33.76 9.86 -29.26
CA PRO A 715 -34.92 9.22 -29.89
C PRO A 715 -36.12 9.02 -28.98
N MET A 716 -35.92 9.00 -27.67
CA MET A 716 -36.98 8.83 -26.65
C MET A 716 -37.44 10.18 -26.06
N PHE A 717 -37.01 11.32 -26.61
CA PHE A 717 -37.32 12.63 -26.08
C PHE A 717 -38.83 12.92 -26.05
N GLU A 718 -39.53 12.67 -27.18
CA GLU A 718 -40.97 12.91 -27.29
C GLU A 718 -41.77 12.04 -26.32
N GLU A 719 -41.42 10.74 -26.20
CA GLU A 719 -42.10 9.82 -25.28
C GLU A 719 -41.85 10.20 -23.83
N ALA A 720 -40.65 10.69 -23.51
CA ALA A 720 -40.30 11.17 -22.17
C ALA A 720 -41.04 12.47 -21.83
N ALA A 721 -41.18 13.39 -22.79
CA ALA A 721 -41.95 14.62 -22.64
C ALA A 721 -43.44 14.32 -22.34
N ARG A 722 -44.07 13.44 -23.13
CA ARG A 722 -45.46 13.00 -22.92
C ARG A 722 -45.64 12.34 -21.56
N LEU A 723 -44.69 11.44 -21.15
CA LEU A 723 -44.73 10.78 -19.84
C LEU A 723 -44.74 11.79 -18.70
N ILE A 724 -43.89 12.83 -18.77
CA ILE A 724 -43.75 13.84 -17.71
C ILE A 724 -44.96 14.75 -17.66
N VAL A 725 -45.50 15.19 -18.82
CA VAL A 725 -46.67 16.05 -18.88
C VAL A 725 -47.93 15.33 -18.42
N VAL A 726 -48.15 14.07 -18.82
CA VAL A 726 -49.28 13.25 -18.37
C VAL A 726 -49.28 13.03 -16.87
N ASN A 727 -48.09 12.80 -16.27
CA ASN A 727 -47.99 12.55 -14.83
C ASN A 727 -47.80 13.83 -14.01
N GLN A 728 -47.60 15.00 -14.64
CA GLN A 728 -47.30 16.27 -13.98
C GLN A 728 -46.16 16.15 -12.96
N LEU A 729 -45.15 15.32 -13.26
CA LEU A 729 -44.07 14.99 -12.35
C LEU A 729 -42.72 14.92 -13.07
N GLY A 730 -41.91 15.96 -12.96
CA GLY A 730 -40.56 16.08 -13.53
C GLY A 730 -39.52 15.23 -12.76
N SER A 731 -39.61 13.91 -12.83
CA SER A 731 -38.76 12.99 -12.08
C SER A 731 -37.90 12.12 -12.98
N THR A 732 -36.57 12.24 -12.84
CA THR A 732 -35.60 11.37 -13.53
C THR A 732 -35.84 9.89 -13.24
N SER A 733 -36.24 9.56 -11.99
CA SER A 733 -36.57 8.19 -11.58
C SER A 733 -37.82 7.64 -12.29
N LEU A 734 -38.77 8.49 -12.69
CA LEU A 734 -39.96 8.10 -13.44
C LEU A 734 -39.57 7.66 -14.86
N ILE A 735 -38.73 8.44 -15.54
CA ILE A 735 -38.20 8.15 -16.87
C ILE A 735 -37.39 6.84 -16.81
N GLN A 736 -36.49 6.72 -15.84
CA GLN A 736 -35.63 5.56 -15.65
C GLN A 736 -36.45 4.26 -15.52
N ARG A 737 -37.47 4.27 -14.70
CA ARG A 737 -38.32 3.08 -14.46
C ARG A 737 -39.22 2.75 -15.65
N LYS A 738 -39.78 3.76 -16.30
CA LYS A 738 -40.73 3.55 -17.40
C LYS A 738 -40.03 3.03 -18.65
N PHE A 739 -38.85 3.56 -18.97
CA PHE A 739 -38.11 3.22 -20.19
C PHE A 739 -37.00 2.18 -19.94
N SER A 740 -36.79 1.75 -18.69
CA SER A 740 -35.73 0.79 -18.31
C SER A 740 -34.34 1.22 -18.77
N ILE A 741 -34.03 2.53 -18.70
CA ILE A 741 -32.75 3.14 -19.10
C ILE A 741 -31.87 3.48 -17.90
N GLY A 742 -30.55 3.59 -18.14
CA GLY A 742 -29.59 3.98 -17.09
C GLY A 742 -29.77 5.42 -16.60
N TYR A 743 -29.36 5.70 -15.36
CA TYR A 743 -29.50 7.01 -14.70
C TYR A 743 -28.94 8.17 -15.55
N ASN A 744 -27.76 7.99 -16.15
CA ASN A 744 -27.11 9.02 -16.97
C ASN A 744 -27.89 9.37 -18.24
N ARG A 745 -28.59 8.39 -18.87
CA ARG A 745 -29.42 8.67 -20.06
C ARG A 745 -30.73 9.33 -19.65
N ALA A 746 -31.34 8.91 -18.55
CA ALA A 746 -32.51 9.55 -17.98
C ALA A 746 -32.23 10.99 -17.52
N GLY A 747 -31.05 11.27 -16.99
CA GLY A 747 -30.56 12.61 -16.66
C GLY A 747 -30.47 13.50 -17.90
N ARG A 748 -29.80 13.04 -18.97
CA ARG A 748 -29.70 13.79 -20.24
C ARG A 748 -31.06 14.10 -20.87
N LEU A 749 -32.00 13.15 -20.81
CA LEU A 749 -33.36 13.39 -21.26
C LEU A 749 -34.04 14.51 -20.45
N MET A 750 -33.85 14.52 -19.12
CA MET A 750 -34.40 15.57 -18.25
C MET A 750 -33.76 16.95 -18.56
N ASP A 751 -32.48 16.99 -18.89
CA ASP A 751 -31.77 18.23 -19.22
C ASP A 751 -32.20 18.75 -20.64
N GLN A 752 -32.47 17.85 -21.58
CA GLN A 752 -33.09 18.21 -22.87
C GLN A 752 -34.50 18.77 -22.69
N LEU A 753 -35.30 18.17 -21.80
CA LEU A 753 -36.64 18.66 -21.49
C LEU A 753 -36.62 20.04 -20.79
N GLU A 754 -35.59 20.34 -19.98
CA GLU A 754 -35.38 21.65 -19.41
C GLU A 754 -34.98 22.68 -20.47
N ALA A 755 -33.99 22.34 -21.32
CA ALA A 755 -33.54 23.21 -22.41
C ALA A 755 -34.66 23.59 -23.37
N MET A 756 -35.60 22.66 -23.61
CA MET A 756 -36.79 22.92 -24.44
C MET A 756 -37.94 23.55 -23.63
N GLY A 757 -37.75 23.85 -22.35
CA GLY A 757 -38.75 24.55 -21.52
C GLY A 757 -40.00 23.72 -21.23
N ILE A 758 -39.90 22.40 -21.19
CA ILE A 758 -40.99 21.49 -20.82
C ILE A 758 -41.01 21.31 -19.29
N VAL A 759 -39.82 21.26 -18.65
CA VAL A 759 -39.67 21.25 -17.22
C VAL A 759 -38.82 22.43 -16.72
N GLY A 760 -39.00 22.82 -15.48
CA GLY A 760 -38.24 23.86 -14.83
C GLY A 760 -36.87 23.40 -14.34
N PRO A 761 -36.04 24.33 -13.83
CA PRO A 761 -34.68 24.04 -13.37
C PRO A 761 -34.65 23.04 -12.21
N THR A 762 -33.51 22.40 -12.05
CA THR A 762 -33.31 21.41 -10.99
C THR A 762 -33.49 22.02 -9.59
N ARG A 763 -34.23 21.33 -8.71
CA ARG A 763 -34.48 21.75 -7.31
C ARG A 763 -33.86 20.76 -6.31
N GLY A 764 -32.64 20.28 -6.61
CA GLY A 764 -31.94 19.30 -5.79
C GLY A 764 -32.60 17.93 -5.84
N ALA A 765 -32.90 17.30 -4.72
CA ALA A 765 -33.49 15.95 -4.66
C ALA A 765 -35.00 15.92 -4.94
N LYS A 766 -35.66 17.07 -5.15
CA LYS A 766 -37.11 17.15 -5.41
C LYS A 766 -37.36 17.06 -6.93
N PRO A 767 -38.52 16.48 -7.35
CA PRO A 767 -38.92 16.50 -8.76
C PRO A 767 -38.96 17.93 -9.33
N ARG A 768 -38.54 18.10 -10.59
CA ARG A 768 -38.61 19.39 -11.30
C ARG A 768 -40.08 19.76 -11.56
N GLU A 769 -40.36 21.02 -11.61
CA GLU A 769 -41.69 21.54 -11.94
C GLU A 769 -42.00 21.33 -13.41
N VAL A 770 -43.21 20.88 -13.76
CA VAL A 770 -43.64 20.75 -15.16
C VAL A 770 -44.25 22.06 -15.58
N LEU A 771 -43.73 22.66 -16.67
CA LEU A 771 -44.13 23.97 -17.15
C LEU A 771 -45.29 23.95 -18.15
N ILE A 772 -45.62 22.76 -18.67
CA ILE A 772 -46.67 22.52 -19.62
C ILE A 772 -47.85 21.88 -18.93
N ALA A 773 -49.06 22.43 -19.14
CA ALA A 773 -50.24 22.01 -18.39
C ALA A 773 -50.89 20.76 -18.99
N ASP A 774 -50.94 20.59 -20.32
CA ASP A 774 -51.60 19.49 -20.96
C ASP A 774 -50.89 18.99 -22.25
N GLU A 775 -51.36 17.87 -22.83
CA GLU A 775 -50.78 17.28 -24.04
C GLU A 775 -50.98 18.15 -25.29
N ILE A 776 -52.02 18.98 -25.34
CA ILE A 776 -52.30 19.86 -26.49
C ILE A 776 -51.24 20.96 -26.55
N GLU A 777 -50.89 21.54 -25.43
CA GLU A 777 -49.82 22.53 -25.32
C GLU A 777 -48.45 21.90 -25.65
N LEU A 778 -48.21 20.64 -25.23
CA LEU A 778 -47.01 19.88 -25.56
C LEU A 778 -46.91 19.65 -27.09
N ASP A 779 -47.98 19.20 -27.74
CA ASP A 779 -47.99 18.96 -29.20
C ASP A 779 -47.72 20.24 -29.99
N ASN A 780 -48.31 21.36 -29.55
CA ASN A 780 -48.03 22.69 -30.15
C ASN A 780 -46.55 23.08 -30.01
N LYS A 781 -45.93 22.75 -28.88
CA LYS A 781 -44.52 23.07 -28.62
C LYS A 781 -43.58 22.13 -29.37
N LEU A 782 -43.88 20.84 -29.45
CA LEU A 782 -43.13 19.87 -30.24
C LEU A 782 -43.17 20.17 -31.74
N SER A 783 -44.33 20.65 -32.26
CA SER A 783 -44.45 21.08 -33.68
C SER A 783 -43.63 22.33 -34.02
N THR A 784 -43.19 23.08 -33.01
CA THR A 784 -42.36 24.28 -33.17
C THR A 784 -40.86 23.93 -33.08
N ILE A 785 -40.52 22.76 -32.54
CA ILE A 785 -39.13 22.28 -32.33
C ILE A 785 -38.67 21.38 -33.48
N GLY A 786 -39.60 20.66 -34.16
CA GLY A 786 -39.36 19.86 -35.36
C GLY A 786 -39.66 20.69 -36.59
#